data_64ae8adf93dc849f3b46c81aee63518c
#
_entry.id   64ae8adf93dc849f3b46c81aee63518c
#
_cell.length_a   1.000
_cell.length_b   1.000
_cell.length_c   1.000
_cell.angle_alpha   90.00
_cell.angle_beta   90.00
_cell.angle_gamma   90.00
#
_symmetry.space_group_name_H-M   'P 1'
#
loop_
_entity.id
_entity.type
_entity.pdbx_description
1 polymer ?
#
loop_
_entity_poly.entity_id
_entity_poly.type
_entity_poly.pdbx_seq_one_letter_code
_entity_poly.pdbx_strand_id
1 'polypeptide(L)'
;MQKNILSALLFALLLSHSFSHTAAMAQPSDPKKGIYDATLLDWHVWCYRPNVWRMNFNFEQLTGSWAEHANIPIHIPGSIQQALKHAGIIEDWNIGLNHTQIEWIENRHWLIGAKVPDEWFSIHPDEQIFIECKGLDQQGILMVNGQEAGRFKNTFIPYKFLISPFLKERNNNIFFLFETPPENLAQIGWTSKIKDWKPRFYYGWDWIPRILQTGIWDRVLIHRVNNSQPMFENLRVVTSADKLKELGSLSIAATPNRYALPQRIQVRLTDEEGNSVFGETFPAVEAVNGKCWNNLTVKRWWPNGTGEQQLYKLQVALIDEKGNQIQQETRRIGFRQIEWSHTQGAPIDADPWLCSVNNQPIFLQGINWTPIRPNFADLQYDEYVRLLKLYRDAGINTIRIWGGGFPEKEWLYDLCDEMGILIWQDFPLSSSGLDNYPSEDLKAVEEIRQIVTHFVKRLHHHPSLLLWCGGNELYEMGDVAPVTDKHIMVKAMKDIVSLLDPTRRFLPGSPSGPTISVDLDLVGTGVHWDVHGPWKLPFSATDQTMKAVEEYWSKDDAMFRSEVGVPGAMSLETMQKYKGDLQLLPASMENPLWRNVSWWIEWDEYITSGGNSSDINAYIKWSQERQTKGLVMALKKNKERFPACGGFIVWMGHDSFPCPVNTSLIDFDGHPKPVFRELSKIWKENAYMKEKH
;
A
#
# COMPACT_ATOMS: atom_id res chain seq x y z
N MET A 1 31.72 -40.74 19.21
CA MET A 1 31.74 -39.82 18.06
C MET A 1 30.73 -40.10 16.92
N GLN A 2 29.92 -41.15 17.02
CA GLN A 2 28.90 -41.50 15.98
C GLN A 2 27.45 -41.16 16.34
N LYS A 3 27.14 -40.62 17.52
CA LYS A 3 25.77 -40.21 17.88
C LYS A 3 25.40 -38.74 17.57
N ASN A 4 26.38 -37.87 17.24
CA ASN A 4 26.12 -36.45 16.97
C ASN A 4 26.01 -36.15 15.48
N ILE A 5 26.23 -37.10 14.59
CA ILE A 5 26.12 -36.92 13.12
C ILE A 5 24.69 -37.23 12.66
N LEU A 6 23.96 -38.11 13.36
CA LEU A 6 22.57 -38.44 13.01
C LEU A 6 21.57 -37.32 13.40
N SER A 7 21.84 -36.56 14.48
CA SER A 7 20.98 -35.42 14.87
C SER A 7 21.15 -34.20 13.96
N ALA A 8 22.32 -34.03 13.39
CA ALA A 8 22.56 -32.92 12.42
C ALA A 8 21.94 -33.21 11.04
N LEU A 9 21.86 -34.48 10.64
CA LEU A 9 21.22 -34.88 9.37
C LEU A 9 19.69 -34.92 9.47
N LEU A 10 19.10 -35.18 10.65
CA LEU A 10 17.64 -35.06 10.82
C LEU A 10 17.19 -33.59 10.91
N PHE A 11 18.01 -32.67 11.41
CA PHE A 11 17.72 -31.25 11.45
C PHE A 11 17.88 -30.59 10.06
N ALA A 12 18.75 -31.12 9.22
CA ALA A 12 18.92 -30.67 7.81
C ALA A 12 17.80 -31.19 6.89
N LEU A 13 17.18 -32.33 7.21
CA LEU A 13 16.04 -32.91 6.46
C LEU A 13 14.67 -32.33 6.84
N LEU A 14 14.56 -31.65 7.99
CA LEU A 14 13.37 -30.90 8.38
C LEU A 14 13.38 -29.43 7.92
N LEU A 15 14.51 -28.96 7.37
CA LEU A 15 14.65 -27.62 6.76
C LEU A 15 14.60 -27.64 5.23
N SER A 16 14.44 -28.80 4.61
CA SER A 16 14.32 -28.95 3.14
C SER A 16 12.90 -29.18 2.63
N HIS A 17 11.87 -28.92 3.44
CA HIS A 17 10.61 -28.42 2.87
C HIS A 17 10.86 -26.93 2.56
N SER A 18 11.83 -26.69 1.67
CA SER A 18 11.84 -25.49 0.87
C SER A 18 10.45 -25.36 0.29
N PHE A 19 9.71 -24.41 0.81
CA PHE A 19 8.65 -23.75 0.09
C PHE A 19 9.18 -23.48 -1.31
N SER A 20 8.80 -24.28 -2.28
CA SER A 20 8.81 -23.87 -3.68
C SER A 20 7.71 -22.80 -3.79
N HIS A 21 8.00 -21.64 -3.20
CA HIS A 21 7.31 -20.41 -3.50
C HIS A 21 7.68 -20.08 -4.95
N THR A 22 7.01 -20.72 -5.88
CA THR A 22 6.63 -20.01 -7.07
C THR A 22 5.67 -18.93 -6.55
N ALA A 23 6.27 -17.82 -6.03
CA ALA A 23 5.58 -16.56 -6.02
C ALA A 23 4.79 -16.55 -7.33
N ALA A 24 3.53 -16.16 -7.31
CA ALA A 24 2.82 -15.76 -8.51
C ALA A 24 3.58 -14.52 -9.02
N MET A 25 4.79 -14.75 -9.52
CA MET A 25 5.53 -13.76 -10.25
C MET A 25 4.56 -13.33 -11.34
N ALA A 26 4.24 -12.08 -11.32
CA ALA A 26 3.53 -11.41 -12.37
C ALA A 26 3.93 -12.06 -13.68
N GLN A 27 2.94 -12.54 -14.43
CA GLN A 27 3.14 -13.46 -15.56
C GLN A 27 4.41 -13.11 -16.31
N PRO A 28 5.38 -14.01 -16.42
CA PRO A 28 6.57 -13.76 -17.21
C PRO A 28 6.11 -13.46 -18.65
N SER A 29 6.95 -12.75 -19.41
CA SER A 29 6.73 -12.61 -20.85
C SER A 29 6.29 -13.96 -21.40
N ASP A 30 5.10 -14.00 -21.99
CA ASP A 30 4.61 -15.17 -22.71
C ASP A 30 4.57 -14.83 -24.20
N PRO A 31 5.69 -15.00 -24.93
CA PRO A 31 5.75 -14.71 -26.36
C PRO A 31 4.72 -15.48 -27.18
N LYS A 32 4.30 -16.65 -26.70
CA LYS A 32 3.23 -17.45 -27.34
C LYS A 32 1.86 -16.76 -27.23
N LYS A 33 1.67 -15.92 -26.20
CA LYS A 33 0.47 -15.10 -26.02
C LYS A 33 0.64 -13.65 -26.49
N GLY A 34 1.80 -13.32 -27.08
CA GLY A 34 2.09 -11.96 -27.53
C GLY A 34 2.30 -10.95 -26.41
N ILE A 35 2.77 -11.39 -25.23
CA ILE A 35 3.08 -10.52 -24.10
C ILE A 35 4.58 -10.54 -23.85
N TYR A 36 5.23 -9.37 -23.89
CA TYR A 36 6.66 -9.21 -23.66
C TYR A 36 6.88 -8.30 -22.46
N ASP A 37 7.76 -8.70 -21.56
CA ASP A 37 8.13 -7.91 -20.39
C ASP A 37 9.23 -6.91 -20.76
N ALA A 38 8.84 -5.70 -21.12
CA ALA A 38 9.75 -4.63 -21.46
C ALA A 38 10.53 -4.09 -20.22
N THR A 39 10.14 -4.47 -19.00
CA THR A 39 10.88 -4.15 -17.79
C THR A 39 12.32 -4.67 -17.84
N LEU A 40 12.53 -5.77 -18.57
CA LEU A 40 13.82 -6.46 -18.70
C LEU A 40 14.76 -5.90 -19.78
N LEU A 41 14.34 -4.84 -20.49
CA LEU A 41 15.21 -4.19 -21.49
C LEU A 41 16.37 -3.45 -20.82
N ASP A 42 17.38 -3.13 -21.63
CA ASP A 42 18.53 -2.31 -21.21
C ASP A 42 18.14 -0.84 -21.21
N TRP A 43 17.69 -0.36 -20.06
CA TRP A 43 17.18 0.99 -19.88
C TRP A 43 18.28 1.95 -19.44
N HIS A 44 18.23 3.17 -19.98
CA HIS A 44 19.16 4.26 -19.65
C HIS A 44 18.40 5.57 -19.39
N VAL A 45 19.05 6.49 -18.67
CA VAL A 45 18.51 7.77 -18.24
C VAL A 45 19.34 8.92 -18.80
N TRP A 46 18.66 9.98 -19.22
CA TRP A 46 19.23 11.29 -19.59
C TRP A 46 18.55 12.39 -18.79
N CYS A 47 19.35 13.34 -18.31
CA CYS A 47 18.92 14.49 -17.51
C CYS A 47 18.96 15.76 -18.34
N TYR A 48 17.85 16.50 -18.35
CA TYR A 48 17.76 17.79 -19.06
C TYR A 48 17.20 18.87 -18.14
N ARG A 49 17.64 20.12 -18.32
CA ARG A 49 16.85 21.26 -17.86
C ARG A 49 15.47 21.23 -18.50
N PRO A 50 14.43 21.77 -17.82
CA PRO A 50 13.08 21.75 -18.36
C PRO A 50 13.03 22.26 -19.81
N ASN A 51 12.41 21.47 -20.68
CA ASN A 51 12.23 21.73 -22.13
C ASN A 51 13.50 21.73 -23.01
N VAL A 52 14.71 21.68 -22.48
CA VAL A 52 15.96 21.66 -23.28
C VAL A 52 16.03 20.43 -24.19
N TRP A 53 15.46 19.30 -23.78
CA TRP A 53 15.36 18.09 -24.58
C TRP A 53 14.69 18.35 -25.97
N ARG A 54 13.83 19.38 -26.08
CA ARG A 54 13.16 19.76 -27.33
C ARG A 54 14.14 20.30 -28.41
N MET A 55 15.34 20.64 -28.01
CA MET A 55 16.40 21.08 -28.92
C MET A 55 17.08 19.92 -29.66
N ASN A 56 16.82 18.67 -29.28
CA ASN A 56 17.27 17.51 -30.00
C ASN A 56 16.38 17.30 -31.23
N PHE A 57 16.83 17.67 -32.40
CA PHE A 57 16.07 17.54 -33.64
C PHE A 57 15.92 16.10 -34.13
N ASN A 58 16.70 15.17 -33.59
CA ASN A 58 16.65 13.76 -33.97
C ASN A 58 16.57 12.85 -32.73
N PHE A 59 15.33 12.53 -32.35
CA PHE A 59 15.08 11.62 -31.21
C PHE A 59 15.55 10.18 -31.42
N GLU A 60 15.87 9.79 -32.65
CA GLU A 60 16.50 8.50 -32.94
C GLU A 60 17.93 8.45 -32.40
N GLN A 61 18.53 9.60 -32.23
CA GLN A 61 19.88 9.80 -31.70
C GLN A 61 19.81 10.59 -30.38
N LEU A 62 19.04 10.16 -29.41
CA LEU A 62 19.12 10.70 -28.05
C LEU A 62 20.49 10.38 -27.44
N THR A 63 21.51 10.94 -28.08
CA THR A 63 22.92 10.73 -27.75
C THR A 63 23.40 11.60 -26.61
N GLY A 64 22.50 12.34 -25.95
CA GLY A 64 22.83 13.18 -24.82
C GLY A 64 23.39 14.56 -25.17
N SER A 65 23.32 15.00 -26.42
CA SER A 65 23.53 16.41 -26.75
C SER A 65 22.59 17.27 -25.92
N TRP A 66 23.11 18.26 -25.19
CA TRP A 66 22.37 19.11 -24.26
C TRP A 66 21.92 18.43 -22.94
N ALA A 67 22.15 17.16 -22.71
CA ALA A 67 21.92 16.51 -21.42
C ALA A 67 22.96 16.97 -20.40
N GLU A 68 22.56 17.25 -19.17
CA GLU A 68 23.47 17.50 -18.05
C GLU A 68 24.14 16.21 -17.59
N HIS A 69 23.40 15.10 -17.63
CA HIS A 69 23.89 13.74 -17.45
C HIS A 69 23.27 12.85 -18.53
N ALA A 70 24.03 11.92 -19.07
CA ALA A 70 23.60 11.10 -20.19
C ALA A 70 23.97 9.62 -20.01
N ASN A 71 23.12 8.75 -20.55
CA ASN A 71 23.39 7.31 -20.67
C ASN A 71 23.70 6.62 -19.35
N ILE A 72 22.95 6.99 -18.30
CA ILE A 72 23.08 6.37 -16.97
C ILE A 72 22.22 5.09 -16.96
N PRO A 73 22.79 3.91 -16.66
CA PRO A 73 22.00 2.67 -16.56
C PRO A 73 20.94 2.77 -15.45
N ILE A 74 19.73 2.28 -15.72
CA ILE A 74 18.64 2.17 -14.75
C ILE A 74 17.97 0.81 -14.87
N HIS A 75 17.66 0.20 -13.73
CA HIS A 75 16.74 -0.93 -13.68
C HIS A 75 15.33 -0.42 -13.50
N ILE A 76 14.35 -1.04 -14.13
CA ILE A 76 12.94 -0.79 -13.90
C ILE A 76 12.22 -2.07 -13.42
N PRO A 77 11.28 -1.98 -12.49
CA PRO A 77 10.90 -0.78 -11.74
C PRO A 77 12.10 -0.14 -11.05
N GLY A 78 12.16 1.18 -11.04
CA GLY A 78 13.26 1.90 -10.40
C GLY A 78 13.11 3.41 -10.46
N SER A 79 13.79 4.07 -9.53
CA SER A 79 13.82 5.53 -9.41
C SER A 79 15.05 6.13 -10.07
N ILE A 80 14.89 7.34 -10.56
CA ILE A 80 16.00 8.18 -11.04
C ILE A 80 17.06 8.36 -9.94
N GLN A 81 16.62 8.59 -8.70
CA GLN A 81 17.50 8.77 -7.55
C GLN A 81 18.43 7.57 -7.36
N GLN A 82 17.89 6.35 -7.43
CA GLN A 82 18.70 5.14 -7.27
C GLN A 82 19.71 4.97 -8.41
N ALA A 83 19.32 5.29 -9.65
CA ALA A 83 20.22 5.26 -10.79
C ALA A 83 21.39 6.26 -10.63
N LEU A 84 21.10 7.50 -10.21
CA LEU A 84 22.11 8.52 -9.94
C LEU A 84 23.06 8.15 -8.81
N LYS A 85 22.54 7.53 -7.74
CA LYS A 85 23.35 7.02 -6.63
C LYS A 85 24.29 5.91 -7.10
N HIS A 86 23.81 4.94 -7.88
CA HIS A 86 24.65 3.89 -8.45
C HIS A 86 25.74 4.43 -9.38
N ALA A 87 25.45 5.52 -10.11
CA ALA A 87 26.42 6.19 -10.96
C ALA A 87 27.41 7.10 -10.18
N GLY A 88 27.28 7.21 -8.86
CA GLY A 88 28.12 8.07 -8.03
C GLY A 88 27.91 9.58 -8.26
N ILE A 89 26.77 9.97 -8.81
CA ILE A 89 26.40 11.38 -9.06
C ILE A 89 25.81 12.03 -7.82
N ILE A 90 25.14 11.25 -6.99
CA ILE A 90 24.60 11.68 -5.70
C ILE A 90 25.03 10.73 -4.59
N GLU A 91 25.15 11.26 -3.39
CA GLU A 91 25.39 10.48 -2.17
C GLU A 91 24.09 9.80 -1.68
N ASP A 92 24.26 8.91 -0.69
CA ASP A 92 23.11 8.27 -0.05
C ASP A 92 22.26 9.30 0.70
N TRP A 93 21.06 9.54 0.23
CA TRP A 93 20.12 10.50 0.83
C TRP A 93 19.65 10.13 2.24
N ASN A 94 19.86 8.90 2.68
CA ASN A 94 19.51 8.46 4.03
C ASN A 94 20.55 8.89 5.08
N ILE A 95 21.71 9.42 4.67
CA ILE A 95 22.80 9.80 5.58
C ILE A 95 22.76 11.31 5.88
N GLY A 96 22.65 11.66 7.15
CA GLY A 96 22.68 13.04 7.61
C GLY A 96 21.66 13.94 6.93
N LEU A 97 22.14 14.98 6.26
CA LEU A 97 21.32 15.93 5.49
C LEU A 97 21.46 15.74 3.96
N ASN A 98 21.98 14.62 3.48
CA ASN A 98 22.19 14.40 2.04
C ASN A 98 20.89 14.49 1.22
N HIS A 99 19.72 14.21 1.84
CA HIS A 99 18.43 14.40 1.19
C HIS A 99 18.21 15.84 0.68
N THR A 100 18.76 16.85 1.32
CA THR A 100 18.68 18.24 0.85
C THR A 100 19.53 18.49 -0.40
N GLN A 101 20.54 17.66 -0.64
CA GLN A 101 21.45 17.78 -1.77
C GLN A 101 20.84 17.17 -3.05
N ILE A 102 19.73 16.45 -2.97
CA ILE A 102 19.09 15.80 -4.12
C ILE A 102 17.82 16.49 -4.61
N GLU A 103 17.39 17.57 -3.99
CA GLU A 103 16.18 18.32 -4.38
C GLU A 103 16.24 18.89 -5.81
N TRP A 104 17.44 19.10 -6.37
CA TRP A 104 17.61 19.53 -7.74
C TRP A 104 17.02 18.56 -8.77
N ILE A 105 16.89 17.27 -8.42
CA ILE A 105 16.38 16.20 -9.30
C ILE A 105 14.94 16.50 -9.73
N GLU A 106 14.11 17.00 -8.83
CA GLU A 106 12.71 17.33 -9.11
C GLU A 106 12.54 18.52 -10.08
N ASN A 107 13.59 19.33 -10.23
CA ASN A 107 13.63 20.49 -11.13
C ASN A 107 14.21 20.17 -12.52
N ARG A 108 14.21 18.90 -12.90
CA ARG A 108 14.72 18.43 -14.19
C ARG A 108 13.65 17.66 -14.96
N HIS A 109 13.81 17.60 -16.27
CA HIS A 109 13.13 16.64 -17.11
C HIS A 109 14.02 15.41 -17.29
N TRP A 110 13.44 14.25 -17.10
CA TRP A 110 14.15 12.97 -17.15
C TRP A 110 13.63 12.12 -18.30
N LEU A 111 14.54 11.64 -19.11
CA LEU A 111 14.22 10.73 -20.19
C LEU A 111 14.73 9.34 -19.84
N ILE A 112 13.84 8.36 -19.77
CA ILE A 112 14.18 6.94 -19.58
C ILE A 112 13.92 6.25 -20.92
N GLY A 113 14.95 5.61 -21.51
CA GLY A 113 14.83 5.04 -22.84
C GLY A 113 15.48 3.67 -22.95
N ALA A 114 14.93 2.84 -23.86
CA ALA A 114 15.49 1.55 -24.23
C ALA A 114 15.27 1.25 -25.72
N LYS A 115 16.20 0.46 -26.27
CA LYS A 115 16.01 -0.18 -27.56
C LYS A 115 15.19 -1.46 -27.39
N VAL A 116 14.23 -1.67 -28.26
CA VAL A 116 13.39 -2.87 -28.26
C VAL A 116 13.92 -3.89 -29.27
N PRO A 117 13.99 -5.19 -28.92
CA PRO A 117 14.37 -6.24 -29.86
C PRO A 117 13.46 -6.29 -31.08
N ASP A 118 14.06 -6.36 -32.27
CA ASP A 118 13.30 -6.31 -33.54
C ASP A 118 12.27 -7.44 -33.65
N GLU A 119 12.56 -8.60 -33.08
CA GLU A 119 11.70 -9.78 -33.08
C GLU A 119 10.38 -9.59 -32.31
N TRP A 120 10.29 -8.59 -31.42
CA TRP A 120 9.07 -8.29 -30.68
C TRP A 120 8.02 -7.58 -31.57
N PHE A 121 8.45 -7.01 -32.69
CA PHE A 121 7.65 -6.14 -33.54
C PHE A 121 7.51 -6.65 -34.99
N SER A 122 7.40 -7.95 -35.20
CA SER A 122 6.94 -8.41 -36.51
C SER A 122 5.48 -7.99 -36.69
N ILE A 123 5.28 -6.91 -37.47
CA ILE A 123 3.96 -6.28 -37.66
C ILE A 123 3.14 -7.13 -38.61
N HIS A 124 2.01 -7.68 -38.13
CA HIS A 124 0.99 -8.27 -38.98
C HIS A 124 -0.16 -7.27 -39.18
N PRO A 125 -0.77 -7.19 -40.36
CA PRO A 125 -1.84 -6.22 -40.66
C PRO A 125 -3.03 -6.27 -39.70
N ASP A 126 -3.31 -7.42 -39.13
CA ASP A 126 -4.45 -7.66 -38.23
C ASP A 126 -4.09 -7.50 -36.74
N GLU A 127 -2.87 -7.09 -36.41
CA GLU A 127 -2.41 -6.93 -35.04
C GLU A 127 -2.25 -5.46 -34.65
N GLN A 128 -2.57 -5.17 -33.40
CA GLN A 128 -2.21 -3.92 -32.72
C GLN A 128 -1.20 -4.21 -31.63
N ILE A 129 -0.26 -3.30 -31.47
CA ILE A 129 0.77 -3.37 -30.42
C ILE A 129 0.54 -2.23 -29.44
N PHE A 130 0.42 -2.61 -28.17
CA PHE A 130 0.24 -1.69 -27.06
C PHE A 130 1.41 -1.79 -26.10
N ILE A 131 1.78 -0.66 -25.51
CA ILE A 131 2.60 -0.63 -24.31
C ILE A 131 1.70 -0.37 -23.10
N GLU A 132 1.76 -1.23 -22.10
CA GLU A 132 1.06 -1.09 -20.83
C GLU A 132 2.08 -0.75 -19.74
N CYS A 133 1.89 0.40 -19.08
CA CYS A 133 2.70 0.86 -17.97
C CYS A 133 1.87 0.73 -16.69
N LYS A 134 2.27 -0.16 -15.79
CA LYS A 134 1.55 -0.39 -14.54
C LYS A 134 1.73 0.75 -13.54
N GLY A 135 2.86 1.47 -13.61
CA GLY A 135 3.15 2.56 -12.70
C GLY A 135 4.16 3.57 -13.23
N LEU A 136 3.72 4.80 -13.47
CA LEU A 136 4.54 5.94 -13.90
C LEU A 136 4.42 7.07 -12.87
N ASP A 137 5.53 7.69 -12.45
CA ASP A 137 5.53 8.70 -11.40
C ASP A 137 6.17 10.01 -11.87
N GLN A 138 5.40 11.00 -12.29
CA GLN A 138 3.96 11.20 -12.25
C GLN A 138 3.41 11.62 -13.63
N GLN A 139 4.01 12.62 -14.32
CA GLN A 139 3.53 13.19 -15.56
C GLN A 139 4.61 13.21 -16.63
N GLY A 140 4.19 13.08 -17.87
CA GLY A 140 5.13 13.09 -18.98
C GLY A 140 4.56 12.58 -20.30
N ILE A 141 5.48 12.13 -21.14
CA ILE A 141 5.20 11.76 -22.53
C ILE A 141 5.85 10.39 -22.82
N LEU A 142 5.08 9.48 -23.40
CA LEU A 142 5.63 8.32 -24.09
C LEU A 142 5.98 8.70 -25.52
N MET A 143 7.22 8.45 -25.92
CA MET A 143 7.68 8.61 -27.30
C MET A 143 8.15 7.27 -27.85
N VAL A 144 7.80 6.99 -29.09
CA VAL A 144 8.25 5.83 -29.86
C VAL A 144 8.91 6.32 -31.13
N ASN A 145 10.17 5.98 -31.36
CA ASN A 145 10.95 6.44 -32.50
C ASN A 145 10.93 7.97 -32.67
N GLY A 146 10.91 8.71 -31.54
CA GLY A 146 10.91 10.16 -31.51
C GLY A 146 9.55 10.83 -31.74
N GLN A 147 8.49 10.06 -31.91
CA GLN A 147 7.12 10.57 -32.05
C GLN A 147 6.35 10.42 -30.75
N GLU A 148 5.54 11.41 -30.37
CA GLU A 148 4.66 11.36 -29.21
C GLU A 148 3.56 10.29 -29.43
N ALA A 149 3.59 9.21 -28.66
CA ALA A 149 2.60 8.14 -28.70
C ALA A 149 1.49 8.33 -27.65
N GLY A 150 1.73 9.16 -26.63
CA GLY A 150 0.73 9.48 -25.62
C GLY A 150 1.31 10.25 -24.43
N ARG A 151 0.42 10.68 -23.54
CA ARG A 151 0.75 11.41 -22.31
C ARG A 151 0.22 10.72 -21.08
N PHE A 152 0.90 10.87 -19.95
CA PHE A 152 0.49 10.41 -18.64
C PHE A 152 0.58 11.55 -17.61
N LYS A 153 -0.26 11.50 -16.56
CA LYS A 153 -0.32 12.55 -15.54
C LYS A 153 -0.70 12.07 -14.14
N ASN A 154 -0.83 10.80 -13.89
CA ASN A 154 -1.36 10.31 -12.63
C ASN A 154 -0.54 9.10 -12.17
N THR A 155 -0.01 9.14 -10.95
CA THR A 155 0.81 8.05 -10.40
C THR A 155 -0.02 6.79 -10.09
N PHE A 156 -1.32 6.93 -9.83
CA PHE A 156 -2.17 5.88 -9.23
C PHE A 156 -2.94 5.03 -10.23
N ILE A 157 -2.81 5.31 -11.52
CA ILE A 157 -3.48 4.54 -12.58
C ILE A 157 -2.47 3.99 -13.59
N PRO A 158 -2.72 2.82 -14.19
CA PRO A 158 -1.92 2.32 -15.29
C PRO A 158 -2.28 3.05 -16.59
N TYR A 159 -1.34 3.02 -17.52
CA TYR A 159 -1.52 3.59 -18.86
C TYR A 159 -1.34 2.52 -19.92
N LYS A 160 -2.19 2.56 -20.95
CA LYS A 160 -2.08 1.68 -22.12
C LYS A 160 -2.09 2.52 -23.38
N PHE A 161 -0.98 2.50 -24.12
CA PHE A 161 -0.76 3.29 -25.32
C PHE A 161 -0.72 2.39 -26.55
N LEU A 162 -1.45 2.76 -27.61
CA LEU A 162 -1.32 2.14 -28.91
C LEU A 162 -0.04 2.64 -29.57
N ILE A 163 0.91 1.75 -29.84
CA ILE A 163 2.22 2.12 -30.40
C ILE A 163 2.42 1.67 -31.85
N SER A 164 1.57 0.78 -32.39
CA SER A 164 1.67 0.30 -33.79
C SER A 164 1.89 1.40 -34.83
N PRO A 165 1.23 2.58 -34.77
CA PRO A 165 1.40 3.62 -35.78
C PRO A 165 2.79 4.24 -35.83
N PHE A 166 3.58 4.08 -34.77
CA PHE A 166 4.89 4.69 -34.59
C PHE A 166 6.04 3.72 -34.80
N LEU A 167 5.74 2.41 -35.04
CA LEU A 167 6.75 1.38 -35.17
C LEU A 167 7.37 1.35 -36.56
N LYS A 168 8.65 0.99 -36.61
CA LYS A 168 9.43 0.70 -37.82
C LYS A 168 9.63 -0.81 -37.92
N GLU A 169 10.06 -1.30 -39.09
CA GLU A 169 10.42 -2.70 -39.28
C GLU A 169 11.58 -3.12 -38.36
N ARG A 170 12.50 -2.21 -38.06
CA ARG A 170 13.68 -2.45 -37.24
C ARG A 170 14.11 -1.22 -36.47
N ASN A 171 14.95 -1.43 -35.45
CA ASN A 171 15.56 -0.41 -34.61
C ASN A 171 14.56 0.49 -33.92
N ASN A 172 13.57 -0.11 -33.27
CA ASN A 172 12.58 0.60 -32.48
C ASN A 172 13.13 1.02 -31.13
N ASN A 173 12.87 2.27 -30.74
CA ASN A 173 13.24 2.83 -29.44
C ASN A 173 11.99 3.34 -28.73
N ILE A 174 11.93 3.12 -27.43
CA ILE A 174 10.88 3.61 -26.54
C ILE A 174 11.51 4.56 -25.53
N PHE A 175 10.85 5.72 -25.31
CA PHE A 175 11.29 6.70 -24.33
C PHE A 175 10.12 7.20 -23.49
N PHE A 176 10.32 7.25 -22.19
CA PHE A 176 9.46 7.94 -21.23
C PHE A 176 10.14 9.24 -20.82
N LEU A 177 9.57 10.36 -21.22
CA LEU A 177 9.97 11.65 -20.72
C LEU A 177 9.13 11.99 -19.49
N PHE A 178 9.77 12.15 -18.35
CA PHE A 178 9.15 12.68 -17.13
C PHE A 178 9.38 14.18 -17.07
N GLU A 179 8.31 14.93 -16.93
CA GLU A 179 8.32 16.37 -16.70
C GLU A 179 8.46 16.68 -15.22
N THR A 180 8.67 17.96 -14.85
CA THR A 180 8.74 18.37 -13.44
C THR A 180 7.46 17.99 -12.70
N PRO A 181 7.54 17.37 -11.51
CA PRO A 181 6.37 17.04 -10.70
C PRO A 181 5.65 18.30 -10.21
N PRO A 182 4.42 18.19 -9.66
CA PRO A 182 3.77 19.29 -8.95
C PRO A 182 4.65 19.85 -7.83
N GLU A 183 4.61 21.15 -7.63
CA GLU A 183 5.54 21.82 -6.71
C GLU A 183 5.27 21.48 -5.24
N ASN A 184 3.99 21.39 -4.86
CA ASN A 184 3.63 21.26 -3.45
C ASN A 184 2.36 20.43 -3.21
N LEU A 185 2.55 19.24 -2.61
CA LEU A 185 1.49 18.38 -2.10
C LEU A 185 1.79 17.98 -0.64
N ALA A 186 2.63 18.73 0.08
CA ALA A 186 3.14 18.41 1.41
C ALA A 186 2.05 18.37 2.49
N GLN A 187 2.44 17.91 3.67
CA GLN A 187 1.65 17.98 4.90
C GLN A 187 1.22 19.42 5.21
N ILE A 188 2.08 20.41 4.94
CA ILE A 188 1.70 21.83 5.05
C ILE A 188 1.22 22.31 3.69
N GLY A 189 -0.09 22.18 3.44
CA GLY A 189 -0.73 22.50 2.17
C GLY A 189 -2.25 22.61 2.31
N TRP A 190 -2.92 22.61 1.16
CA TRP A 190 -4.38 22.78 1.05
C TRP A 190 -4.99 21.54 0.39
N THR A 191 -5.63 20.67 1.15
CA THR A 191 -6.31 19.48 0.61
C THR A 191 -7.46 19.89 -0.32
N SER A 192 -8.15 21.00 -0.04
CA SER A 192 -9.20 21.56 -0.90
C SER A 192 -8.72 22.01 -2.29
N LYS A 193 -7.42 22.18 -2.49
CA LYS A 193 -6.84 22.65 -3.77
C LYS A 193 -6.12 21.55 -4.54
N ILE A 194 -6.20 20.30 -4.10
CA ILE A 194 -5.55 19.18 -4.79
C ILE A 194 -6.21 18.97 -6.15
N LYS A 195 -5.37 18.91 -7.18
CA LYS A 195 -5.71 18.62 -8.59
C LYS A 195 -4.65 17.76 -9.29
N ASP A 196 -3.62 17.37 -8.57
CA ASP A 196 -2.51 16.56 -9.05
C ASP A 196 -2.36 15.32 -8.17
N TRP A 197 -2.13 14.15 -8.80
CA TRP A 197 -2.18 12.86 -8.16
C TRP A 197 -0.80 12.22 -8.11
N LYS A 198 -0.08 12.51 -7.04
CA LYS A 198 1.22 11.96 -6.65
C LYS A 198 1.21 11.70 -5.14
N PRO A 199 1.88 10.64 -4.63
CA PRO A 199 1.93 10.38 -3.20
C PRO A 199 2.43 11.59 -2.41
N ARG A 200 1.67 11.95 -1.39
CA ARG A 200 1.90 13.19 -0.65
C ARG A 200 3.14 13.14 0.25
N PHE A 201 3.44 11.96 0.80
CA PHE A 201 4.58 11.79 1.72
C PHE A 201 5.92 12.20 1.10
N TYR A 202 6.07 12.15 -0.21
CA TYR A 202 7.28 12.59 -0.90
C TYR A 202 7.64 14.05 -0.67
N TYR A 203 6.65 14.88 -0.39
CA TYR A 203 6.81 16.32 -0.22
C TYR A 203 7.20 16.71 1.20
N GLY A 204 7.46 15.73 2.06
CA GLY A 204 7.73 15.84 3.48
C GLY A 204 6.49 15.56 4.33
N TRP A 205 6.70 14.82 5.39
CA TRP A 205 5.72 14.50 6.41
C TRP A 205 6.40 14.56 7.80
N ASP A 206 5.66 14.35 8.87
CA ASP A 206 6.18 14.39 10.24
C ASP A 206 7.15 13.24 10.59
N TRP A 207 7.35 12.30 9.67
CA TRP A 207 8.24 11.13 9.80
C TRP A 207 9.19 10.94 8.60
N ILE A 208 9.21 11.85 7.63
CA ILE A 208 10.06 11.77 6.44
C ILE A 208 10.35 13.17 5.88
N PRO A 209 11.59 13.49 5.49
CA PRO A 209 11.89 14.72 4.77
C PRO A 209 11.40 14.70 3.33
N ARG A 210 11.50 15.84 2.63
CA ARG A 210 11.18 15.93 1.19
C ARG A 210 12.14 15.11 0.35
N ILE A 211 11.63 14.09 -0.32
CA ILE A 211 12.36 13.23 -1.28
C ILE A 211 11.38 12.83 -2.38
N LEU A 212 11.32 13.59 -3.47
CA LEU A 212 10.40 13.34 -4.57
C LEU A 212 10.96 12.31 -5.53
N GLN A 213 10.53 11.07 -5.41
CA GLN A 213 10.85 10.06 -6.41
C GLN A 213 10.31 10.47 -7.79
N THR A 214 11.07 10.14 -8.83
CA THR A 214 10.64 10.16 -10.24
C THR A 214 11.10 8.86 -10.90
N GLY A 215 10.26 8.25 -11.71
CA GLY A 215 10.63 7.02 -12.44
C GLY A 215 9.45 6.12 -12.77
N ILE A 216 9.78 4.89 -13.09
CA ILE A 216 8.83 3.83 -13.41
C ILE A 216 8.75 2.90 -12.20
N TRP A 217 7.65 2.97 -11.43
CA TRP A 217 7.55 2.28 -10.16
C TRP A 217 6.96 0.86 -10.23
N ASP A 218 6.42 0.50 -11.40
CA ASP A 218 5.89 -0.84 -11.66
C ASP A 218 6.20 -1.25 -13.11
N ARG A 219 5.76 -2.41 -13.53
CA ARG A 219 6.13 -3.08 -14.77
C ARG A 219 5.71 -2.33 -16.04
N VAL A 220 6.49 -2.53 -17.09
CA VAL A 220 6.17 -2.12 -18.47
C VAL A 220 6.04 -3.38 -19.32
N LEU A 221 4.87 -3.56 -19.93
CA LEU A 221 4.55 -4.72 -20.76
C LEU A 221 4.22 -4.28 -22.19
N ILE A 222 4.64 -5.06 -23.18
CA ILE A 222 4.24 -4.89 -24.57
C ILE A 222 3.27 -6.01 -24.91
N HIS A 223 2.10 -5.64 -25.42
CA HIS A 223 1.03 -6.56 -25.81
C HIS A 223 0.83 -6.50 -27.31
N ARG A 224 0.93 -7.65 -27.98
CA ARG A 224 0.47 -7.86 -29.34
C ARG A 224 -0.95 -8.40 -29.28
N VAL A 225 -1.90 -7.71 -29.83
CA VAL A 225 -3.31 -8.02 -29.77
C VAL A 225 -3.84 -8.18 -31.19
N ASN A 226 -4.39 -9.31 -31.50
CA ASN A 226 -5.11 -9.48 -32.77
C ASN A 226 -6.45 -8.75 -32.68
N ASN A 227 -6.68 -7.80 -33.60
CA ASN A 227 -7.87 -6.94 -33.63
C ASN A 227 -9.17 -7.74 -33.81
N SER A 228 -9.11 -8.92 -34.39
CA SER A 228 -10.28 -9.77 -34.61
C SER A 228 -10.62 -10.67 -33.40
N GLN A 229 -9.67 -10.82 -32.45
CA GLN A 229 -9.89 -11.67 -31.26
C GLN A 229 -10.59 -10.90 -30.14
N PRO A 230 -11.63 -11.48 -29.53
CA PRO A 230 -12.27 -10.91 -28.36
C PRO A 230 -11.37 -11.02 -27.14
N MET A 231 -11.50 -10.03 -26.23
CA MET A 231 -10.80 -9.98 -24.95
C MET A 231 -11.77 -9.62 -23.83
N PHE A 232 -11.46 -9.99 -22.60
CA PHE A 232 -12.20 -9.47 -21.45
C PHE A 232 -11.95 -7.96 -21.32
N GLU A 233 -13.02 -7.19 -21.38
CA GLU A 233 -13.01 -5.78 -21.04
C GLU A 233 -13.11 -5.57 -19.52
N ASN A 234 -13.97 -6.39 -18.90
CA ASN A 234 -14.13 -6.43 -17.46
C ASN A 234 -14.22 -7.87 -16.99
N LEU A 235 -13.55 -8.17 -15.89
CA LEU A 235 -13.69 -9.41 -15.15
C LEU A 235 -13.81 -9.08 -13.66
N ARG A 236 -14.97 -9.37 -13.08
CA ARG A 236 -15.22 -9.21 -11.64
C ARG A 236 -15.45 -10.60 -11.03
N VAL A 237 -14.76 -10.86 -9.93
CA VAL A 237 -14.86 -12.10 -9.16
C VAL A 237 -15.30 -11.76 -7.74
N VAL A 238 -16.36 -12.39 -7.28
CA VAL A 238 -16.87 -12.25 -5.91
C VAL A 238 -16.99 -13.64 -5.30
N THR A 239 -16.44 -13.77 -4.09
CA THR A 239 -16.55 -14.98 -3.27
C THR A 239 -17.25 -14.69 -1.96
N SER A 240 -17.96 -15.67 -1.46
CA SER A 240 -18.45 -15.65 -0.07
C SER A 240 -18.40 -17.05 0.53
N ALA A 241 -18.41 -17.15 1.85
CA ALA A 241 -18.51 -18.41 2.56
C ALA A 241 -19.84 -18.51 3.31
N ASP A 242 -20.32 -19.74 3.49
CA ASP A 242 -21.39 -20.01 4.43
C ASP A 242 -20.90 -19.75 5.86
N LYS A 243 -21.80 -19.27 6.73
CA LYS A 243 -21.46 -18.90 8.12
C LYS A 243 -20.98 -20.09 8.95
N LEU A 244 -21.52 -21.27 8.73
CA LEU A 244 -21.34 -22.44 9.60
C LEU A 244 -20.74 -23.64 8.88
N LYS A 245 -20.93 -23.76 7.57
CA LYS A 245 -20.53 -24.91 6.77
C LYS A 245 -19.30 -24.62 5.91
N GLU A 246 -18.59 -25.66 5.53
CA GLU A 246 -17.50 -25.58 4.52
C GLU A 246 -18.09 -25.51 3.11
N LEU A 247 -18.91 -24.51 2.89
CA LEU A 247 -19.53 -24.20 1.60
C LEU A 247 -19.25 -22.76 1.22
N GLY A 248 -19.14 -22.50 -0.05
CA GLY A 248 -18.94 -21.14 -0.58
C GLY A 248 -19.75 -20.86 -1.82
N SER A 249 -19.81 -19.60 -2.18
CA SER A 249 -20.35 -19.10 -3.44
C SER A 249 -19.27 -18.40 -4.24
N LEU A 250 -19.27 -18.62 -5.55
CA LEU A 250 -18.43 -17.93 -6.52
C LEU A 250 -19.33 -17.24 -7.53
N SER A 251 -19.12 -15.94 -7.76
CA SER A 251 -19.79 -15.18 -8.81
C SER A 251 -18.76 -14.57 -9.74
N ILE A 252 -19.01 -14.67 -11.04
CA ILE A 252 -18.16 -14.09 -12.08
C ILE A 252 -19.03 -13.23 -13.00
N ALA A 253 -18.70 -11.94 -13.07
CA ALA A 253 -19.23 -11.07 -14.13
C ALA A 253 -18.10 -10.74 -15.09
N ALA A 254 -18.32 -11.02 -16.38
CA ALA A 254 -17.32 -10.82 -17.42
C ALA A 254 -17.96 -10.30 -18.70
N THR A 255 -17.35 -9.28 -19.28
CA THR A 255 -17.80 -8.67 -20.54
C THR A 255 -16.67 -8.76 -21.56
N PRO A 256 -16.85 -9.50 -22.67
CA PRO A 256 -15.94 -9.41 -23.81
C PRO A 256 -16.08 -8.05 -24.52
N ASN A 257 -14.99 -7.51 -25.02
CA ASN A 257 -15.01 -6.26 -25.79
C ASN A 257 -15.67 -6.36 -27.19
N ARG A 258 -15.92 -7.58 -27.67
CA ARG A 258 -16.59 -7.87 -28.95
C ARG A 258 -17.47 -9.10 -28.82
N TYR A 259 -18.71 -8.98 -29.26
CA TYR A 259 -19.70 -10.07 -29.29
C TYR A 259 -19.80 -10.77 -30.64
N ALA A 260 -18.80 -10.62 -31.48
CA ALA A 260 -18.84 -11.15 -32.87
C ALA A 260 -18.59 -12.67 -32.90
N LEU A 261 -19.48 -13.47 -32.40
CA LEU A 261 -19.62 -14.94 -32.55
C LEU A 261 -19.94 -15.62 -31.19
N PRO A 262 -20.54 -16.81 -31.13
CA PRO A 262 -20.80 -17.48 -29.86
C PRO A 262 -19.49 -17.80 -29.15
N GLN A 263 -19.19 -16.99 -28.15
CA GLN A 263 -18.03 -17.17 -27.27
C GLN A 263 -18.49 -17.90 -26.02
N ARG A 264 -17.61 -18.71 -25.49
CA ARG A 264 -17.82 -19.44 -24.25
C ARG A 264 -16.76 -18.98 -23.20
N ILE A 265 -17.16 -18.99 -21.95
CA ILE A 265 -16.25 -18.83 -20.82
C ILE A 265 -16.05 -20.19 -20.17
N GLN A 266 -14.79 -20.57 -19.94
CA GLN A 266 -14.41 -21.70 -19.11
C GLN A 266 -13.92 -21.18 -17.77
N VAL A 267 -14.50 -21.70 -16.69
CA VAL A 267 -14.09 -21.45 -15.31
C VAL A 267 -13.50 -22.74 -14.76
N ARG A 268 -12.36 -22.63 -14.10
CA ARG A 268 -11.72 -23.70 -13.33
C ARG A 268 -11.28 -23.18 -11.98
N LEU A 269 -11.66 -23.87 -10.92
CA LEU A 269 -11.24 -23.62 -9.55
C LEU A 269 -10.45 -24.83 -9.05
N THR A 270 -9.22 -24.60 -8.62
CA THR A 270 -8.37 -25.64 -8.02
C THR A 270 -7.92 -25.19 -6.63
N ASP A 271 -7.66 -26.17 -5.76
CA ASP A 271 -6.98 -25.91 -4.49
C ASP A 271 -5.47 -25.67 -4.70
N GLU A 272 -4.73 -25.48 -3.61
CA GLU A 272 -3.28 -25.21 -3.65
C GLU A 272 -2.47 -26.44 -4.11
N GLU A 273 -2.99 -27.65 -3.89
CA GLU A 273 -2.39 -28.90 -4.38
C GLU A 273 -2.68 -29.16 -5.87
N GLY A 274 -3.55 -28.34 -6.49
CA GLY A 274 -3.93 -28.44 -7.89
C GLY A 274 -5.12 -29.40 -8.15
N ASN A 275 -5.80 -29.88 -7.10
CA ASN A 275 -6.99 -30.70 -7.25
C ASN A 275 -8.16 -29.83 -7.74
N SER A 276 -8.98 -30.40 -8.63
CA SER A 276 -10.16 -29.70 -9.15
C SER A 276 -11.27 -29.64 -8.11
N VAL A 277 -11.66 -28.42 -7.75
CA VAL A 277 -12.78 -28.13 -6.87
C VAL A 277 -14.06 -27.90 -7.66
N PHE A 278 -13.95 -27.16 -8.77
CA PHE A 278 -15.07 -26.82 -9.64
C PHE A 278 -14.60 -26.53 -11.06
N GLY A 279 -15.45 -26.85 -12.06
CA GLY A 279 -15.22 -26.46 -13.45
C GLY A 279 -16.50 -26.46 -14.27
N GLU A 280 -16.69 -25.41 -15.07
CA GLU A 280 -17.82 -25.31 -16.01
C GLU A 280 -17.40 -24.52 -17.25
N THR A 281 -18.04 -24.82 -18.38
CA THR A 281 -17.93 -24.07 -19.64
C THR A 281 -19.32 -23.68 -20.12
N PHE A 282 -19.57 -22.38 -20.30
CA PHE A 282 -20.90 -21.83 -20.59
C PHE A 282 -20.82 -20.67 -21.60
N PRO A 283 -21.95 -20.27 -22.25
CA PRO A 283 -21.98 -19.11 -23.13
C PRO A 283 -21.58 -17.81 -22.42
N ALA A 284 -20.71 -16.99 -23.05
CA ALA A 284 -20.17 -15.76 -22.43
C ALA A 284 -21.26 -14.77 -22.04
N VAL A 285 -22.41 -14.76 -22.75
CA VAL A 285 -23.55 -13.89 -22.44
C VAL A 285 -24.11 -14.08 -21.03
N GLU A 286 -24.00 -15.31 -20.48
CA GLU A 286 -24.49 -15.63 -19.13
C GLU A 286 -23.67 -14.92 -18.03
N ALA A 287 -22.43 -14.53 -18.31
CA ALA A 287 -21.58 -13.83 -17.35
C ALA A 287 -21.75 -12.30 -17.36
N VAL A 288 -22.43 -11.73 -18.35
CA VAL A 288 -22.55 -10.26 -18.49
C VAL A 288 -23.14 -9.61 -17.23
N ASN A 289 -24.19 -10.20 -16.68
CA ASN A 289 -24.86 -9.73 -15.47
C ASN A 289 -24.41 -10.46 -14.19
N GLY A 290 -23.43 -11.35 -14.31
CA GLY A 290 -22.93 -12.17 -13.21
C GLY A 290 -23.55 -13.57 -13.18
N LYS A 291 -22.73 -14.60 -13.39
CA LYS A 291 -23.09 -16.01 -13.17
C LYS A 291 -22.59 -16.43 -11.79
N CYS A 292 -23.45 -17.07 -11.04
CA CYS A 292 -23.20 -17.47 -9.66
C CYS A 292 -23.31 -18.99 -9.48
N TRP A 293 -22.39 -19.56 -8.72
CA TRP A 293 -22.42 -20.94 -8.25
C TRP A 293 -22.42 -20.95 -6.73
N ASN A 294 -23.38 -21.65 -6.16
CA ASN A 294 -23.57 -21.76 -4.71
C ASN A 294 -23.26 -23.18 -4.24
N ASN A 295 -23.02 -23.33 -2.95
CA ASN A 295 -22.76 -24.61 -2.30
C ASN A 295 -21.53 -25.35 -2.84
N LEU A 296 -20.51 -24.61 -3.28
CA LEU A 296 -19.21 -25.21 -3.59
C LEU A 296 -18.58 -25.72 -2.30
N THR A 297 -18.09 -26.95 -2.29
CA THR A 297 -17.35 -27.50 -1.14
C THR A 297 -15.98 -26.86 -1.08
N VAL A 298 -15.78 -25.94 -0.14
CA VAL A 298 -14.56 -25.16 0.02
C VAL A 298 -14.26 -24.94 1.48
N LYS A 299 -12.98 -24.93 1.83
CA LYS A 299 -12.52 -24.48 3.15
C LYS A 299 -12.54 -22.96 3.22
N ARG A 300 -12.80 -22.42 4.41
CA ARG A 300 -12.83 -20.96 4.64
C ARG A 300 -11.44 -20.40 4.83
N TRP A 301 -11.24 -19.20 4.32
CA TRP A 301 -10.07 -18.37 4.62
C TRP A 301 -10.28 -17.63 5.95
N TRP A 302 -9.25 -17.54 6.78
CA TRP A 302 -9.29 -16.93 8.10
C TRP A 302 -8.20 -15.90 8.31
N PRO A 303 -8.44 -14.85 9.11
CA PRO A 303 -7.38 -13.93 9.55
C PRO A 303 -6.36 -14.62 10.45
N ASN A 304 -5.16 -14.02 10.51
CA ASN A 304 -4.07 -14.48 11.38
C ASN A 304 -4.53 -14.65 12.83
N GLY A 305 -4.21 -15.79 13.40
CA GLY A 305 -4.58 -16.16 14.79
C GLY A 305 -5.98 -16.72 14.97
N THR A 306 -6.80 -16.86 13.91
CA THR A 306 -8.17 -17.38 14.01
C THR A 306 -8.43 -18.66 13.19
N GLY A 307 -7.54 -19.03 12.30
CA GLY A 307 -7.64 -20.23 11.46
C GLY A 307 -6.65 -20.24 10.30
N GLU A 308 -6.85 -21.16 9.36
CA GLU A 308 -5.98 -21.35 8.19
C GLU A 308 -6.33 -20.37 7.06
N GLN A 309 -5.33 -19.98 6.26
CA GLN A 309 -5.47 -19.11 5.10
C GLN A 309 -5.65 -19.92 3.82
N GLN A 310 -6.74 -20.66 3.71
CA GLN A 310 -7.00 -21.48 2.52
C GLN A 310 -7.24 -20.62 1.28
N LEU A 311 -6.41 -20.77 0.27
CA LEU A 311 -6.51 -20.08 -1.01
C LEU A 311 -6.81 -21.07 -2.15
N TYR A 312 -7.33 -20.53 -3.23
CA TYR A 312 -7.70 -21.26 -4.43
C TYR A 312 -7.22 -20.53 -5.66
N LYS A 313 -6.83 -21.28 -6.68
CA LYS A 313 -6.52 -20.76 -8.02
C LYS A 313 -7.76 -20.78 -8.90
N LEU A 314 -8.26 -19.61 -9.24
CA LEU A 314 -9.34 -19.42 -10.20
C LEU A 314 -8.76 -19.07 -11.57
N GLN A 315 -9.11 -19.84 -12.57
CA GLN A 315 -8.81 -19.55 -13.98
C GLN A 315 -10.12 -19.29 -14.73
N VAL A 316 -10.17 -18.15 -15.43
CA VAL A 316 -11.30 -17.76 -16.29
C VAL A 316 -10.76 -17.57 -17.69
N ALA A 317 -11.18 -18.43 -18.61
CA ALA A 317 -10.72 -18.40 -19.99
C ALA A 317 -11.85 -18.08 -20.96
N LEU A 318 -11.57 -17.23 -21.94
CA LEU A 318 -12.41 -17.00 -23.10
C LEU A 318 -12.05 -18.02 -24.18
N ILE A 319 -13.06 -18.74 -24.74
CA ILE A 319 -12.88 -19.84 -25.63
C ILE A 319 -13.68 -19.60 -26.92
N ASP A 320 -13.08 -19.93 -28.06
CA ASP A 320 -13.73 -19.90 -29.35
C ASP A 320 -14.70 -21.12 -29.57
N GLU A 321 -15.40 -21.12 -30.69
CA GLU A 321 -16.33 -22.21 -31.07
C GLU A 321 -15.64 -23.58 -31.23
N LYS A 322 -14.33 -23.57 -31.54
CA LYS A 322 -13.55 -24.79 -31.71
C LYS A 322 -12.97 -25.33 -30.41
N GLY A 323 -13.19 -24.60 -29.30
CA GLY A 323 -12.65 -24.95 -27.99
C GLY A 323 -11.22 -24.44 -27.74
N ASN A 324 -10.67 -23.58 -28.62
CA ASN A 324 -9.36 -23.00 -28.41
C ASN A 324 -9.46 -21.85 -27.42
N GLN A 325 -8.49 -21.77 -26.50
CA GLN A 325 -8.37 -20.69 -25.55
C GLN A 325 -7.87 -19.43 -26.26
N ILE A 326 -8.67 -18.36 -26.20
CA ILE A 326 -8.33 -17.03 -26.75
C ILE A 326 -7.56 -16.21 -25.72
N GLN A 327 -8.11 -16.10 -24.51
CA GLN A 327 -7.52 -15.39 -23.39
C GLN A 327 -7.76 -16.14 -22.08
N GLN A 328 -6.87 -16.01 -21.11
CA GLN A 328 -7.07 -16.53 -19.76
C GLN A 328 -6.61 -15.50 -18.74
N GLU A 329 -7.47 -15.28 -17.76
CA GLU A 329 -7.15 -14.57 -16.53
C GLU A 329 -7.02 -15.58 -15.38
N THR A 330 -6.05 -15.34 -14.50
CA THR A 330 -5.85 -16.15 -13.30
C THR A 330 -5.93 -15.25 -12.09
N ARG A 331 -6.66 -15.66 -11.05
CA ARG A 331 -6.76 -14.97 -9.77
C ARG A 331 -6.54 -15.98 -8.65
N ARG A 332 -5.90 -15.55 -7.58
CA ARG A 332 -5.87 -16.27 -6.32
C ARG A 332 -7.00 -15.72 -5.45
N ILE A 333 -7.85 -16.58 -4.93
CA ILE A 333 -9.06 -16.19 -4.20
C ILE A 333 -9.21 -17.00 -2.92
N GLY A 334 -9.93 -16.48 -1.94
CA GLY A 334 -10.32 -17.17 -0.73
C GLY A 334 -11.82 -17.02 -0.46
N PHE A 335 -12.39 -17.95 0.28
CA PHE A 335 -13.80 -17.93 0.64
C PHE A 335 -13.96 -17.51 2.10
N ARG A 336 -14.58 -16.37 2.33
CA ARG A 336 -14.85 -15.86 3.68
C ARG A 336 -16.08 -14.96 3.67
N GLN A 337 -16.62 -14.69 4.85
CA GLN A 337 -17.67 -13.71 5.08
C GLN A 337 -17.18 -12.68 6.08
N ILE A 338 -17.42 -11.40 5.81
CA ILE A 338 -17.18 -10.30 6.75
C ILE A 338 -18.51 -9.63 7.04
N GLU A 339 -18.78 -9.42 8.33
CA GLU A 339 -19.95 -8.72 8.83
C GLU A 339 -19.52 -7.66 9.83
N TRP A 340 -20.27 -6.57 9.86
CA TRP A 340 -20.09 -5.48 10.78
C TRP A 340 -21.35 -5.31 11.64
N SER A 341 -21.18 -5.20 12.94
CA SER A 341 -22.25 -4.98 13.89
C SER A 341 -21.87 -3.89 14.88
N HIS A 342 -22.84 -3.39 15.61
CA HIS A 342 -22.58 -2.42 16.66
C HIS A 342 -21.75 -3.05 17.77
N THR A 343 -20.83 -2.28 18.32
CA THR A 343 -20.11 -2.64 19.54
C THR A 343 -21.04 -2.69 20.73
N GLN A 344 -20.68 -3.41 21.77
CA GLN A 344 -21.49 -3.54 22.97
C GLN A 344 -21.68 -2.16 23.63
N GLY A 345 -22.94 -1.77 23.85
CA GLY A 345 -23.29 -0.48 24.46
C GLY A 345 -23.29 0.72 23.50
N ALA A 346 -23.03 0.52 22.21
CA ALA A 346 -23.10 1.58 21.22
C ALA A 346 -24.53 2.15 21.09
N PRO A 347 -24.71 3.47 20.86
CA PRO A 347 -25.96 4.05 20.44
C PRO A 347 -26.49 3.41 19.15
N ILE A 348 -27.82 3.47 18.95
CA ILE A 348 -28.45 2.84 17.79
C ILE A 348 -28.08 3.49 16.46
N ASP A 349 -27.68 4.74 16.50
CA ASP A 349 -27.26 5.55 15.36
C ASP A 349 -25.73 5.53 15.13
N ALA A 350 -24.99 4.85 16.00
CA ALA A 350 -23.55 4.71 15.81
C ALA A 350 -23.22 3.81 14.62
N ASP A 351 -22.12 4.09 13.94
CA ASP A 351 -21.55 3.18 12.94
C ASP A 351 -21.14 1.82 13.56
N PRO A 352 -21.30 0.72 12.81
CA PRO A 352 -20.95 -0.60 13.30
C PRO A 352 -19.43 -0.78 13.32
N TRP A 353 -18.83 -0.97 14.49
CA TRP A 353 -17.38 -1.12 14.68
C TRP A 353 -16.95 -2.48 15.23
N LEU A 354 -17.84 -3.44 15.35
CA LEU A 354 -17.49 -4.82 15.67
C LEU A 354 -17.43 -5.66 14.40
N CYS A 355 -16.24 -6.07 14.01
CA CYS A 355 -16.00 -6.93 12.85
C CYS A 355 -16.15 -8.41 13.22
N SER A 356 -16.87 -9.16 12.39
CA SER A 356 -16.90 -10.63 12.44
C SER A 356 -16.43 -11.21 11.11
N VAL A 357 -15.54 -12.20 11.19
CA VAL A 357 -15.12 -13.00 10.03
C VAL A 357 -15.63 -14.42 10.21
N ASN A 358 -16.35 -14.95 9.21
CA ASN A 358 -16.95 -16.28 9.24
C ASN A 358 -17.80 -16.51 10.51
N ASN A 359 -18.59 -15.50 10.89
CA ASN A 359 -19.44 -15.50 12.10
C ASN A 359 -18.67 -15.47 13.45
N GLN A 360 -17.36 -15.25 13.43
CA GLN A 360 -16.57 -15.09 14.63
C GLN A 360 -16.19 -13.61 14.80
N PRO A 361 -16.64 -12.93 15.86
CA PRO A 361 -16.19 -11.57 16.17
C PRO A 361 -14.69 -11.56 16.43
N ILE A 362 -13.97 -10.55 15.93
CA ILE A 362 -12.53 -10.39 16.12
C ILE A 362 -12.21 -8.97 16.57
N PHE A 363 -11.22 -8.87 17.47
CA PHE A 363 -10.60 -7.59 17.78
C PHE A 363 -9.59 -7.25 16.69
N LEU A 364 -9.84 -6.20 15.89
CA LEU A 364 -8.92 -5.75 14.84
C LEU A 364 -7.70 -5.08 15.49
N GLN A 365 -6.54 -5.69 15.34
CA GLN A 365 -5.31 -5.22 15.98
C GLN A 365 -4.15 -5.21 14.99
N GLY A 366 -3.41 -4.09 15.00
CA GLY A 366 -2.38 -3.96 14.00
C GLY A 366 -1.70 -2.61 13.95
N ILE A 367 -1.28 -2.23 12.76
CA ILE A 367 -0.48 -1.04 12.50
C ILE A 367 -0.99 -0.27 11.30
N ASN A 368 -0.70 1.03 11.27
CA ASN A 368 -0.75 1.82 10.07
C ASN A 368 0.51 1.54 9.24
N TRP A 369 0.28 1.17 7.98
CA TRP A 369 1.32 0.90 7.00
C TRP A 369 1.60 2.16 6.19
N THR A 370 2.81 2.70 6.32
CA THR A 370 3.37 3.73 5.47
C THR A 370 4.32 3.09 4.45
N PRO A 371 4.70 3.77 3.35
CA PRO A 371 5.66 3.20 2.41
C PRO A 371 6.95 2.77 3.13
N ILE A 372 7.51 1.61 2.76
CA ILE A 372 8.70 1.05 3.42
C ILE A 372 9.89 2.03 3.36
N ARG A 373 10.00 2.79 2.26
CA ARG A 373 11.03 3.82 2.09
C ARG A 373 10.69 4.80 0.96
N PRO A 374 11.41 5.95 0.87
CA PRO A 374 11.07 7.01 -0.09
C PRO A 374 11.22 6.58 -1.55
N ASN A 375 12.18 5.75 -1.87
CA ASN A 375 12.38 5.22 -3.22
C ASN A 375 11.52 3.97 -3.47
N PHE A 376 10.22 4.13 -3.41
CA PHE A 376 9.20 3.07 -3.53
C PHE A 376 9.37 2.19 -4.77
N ALA A 377 9.79 2.77 -5.91
CA ALA A 377 10.01 2.05 -7.16
C ALA A 377 11.05 0.94 -7.01
N ASP A 378 12.07 1.14 -6.15
CA ASP A 378 13.21 0.25 -5.97
C ASP A 378 12.96 -0.87 -4.94
N LEU A 379 11.79 -0.91 -4.32
CA LEU A 379 11.42 -1.94 -3.34
C LEU A 379 11.42 -3.33 -3.97
N GLN A 380 11.99 -4.29 -3.23
CA GLN A 380 12.08 -5.69 -3.62
C GLN A 380 11.09 -6.56 -2.83
N TYR A 381 10.74 -7.71 -3.37
CA TYR A 381 9.78 -8.65 -2.78
C TYR A 381 10.15 -9.11 -1.35
N ASP A 382 11.43 -9.38 -1.11
CA ASP A 382 11.93 -9.85 0.19
C ASP A 382 11.78 -8.83 1.32
N GLU A 383 11.71 -7.52 1.00
CA GLU A 383 11.47 -6.48 1.99
C GLU A 383 10.02 -6.54 2.52
N TYR A 384 9.07 -6.78 1.62
CA TYR A 384 7.67 -7.04 2.01
C TYR A 384 7.55 -8.32 2.84
N VAL A 385 8.18 -9.41 2.38
CA VAL A 385 8.18 -10.69 3.11
C VAL A 385 8.72 -10.52 4.52
N ARG A 386 9.85 -9.83 4.67
CA ARG A 386 10.49 -9.62 5.97
C ARG A 386 9.58 -8.87 6.94
N LEU A 387 9.01 -7.74 6.53
CA LEU A 387 8.16 -6.93 7.39
C LEU A 387 6.83 -7.61 7.71
N LEU A 388 6.12 -8.12 6.70
CA LEU A 388 4.84 -8.76 6.90
C LEU A 388 4.96 -10.02 7.76
N LYS A 389 6.04 -10.79 7.62
CA LYS A 389 6.34 -11.92 8.48
C LYS A 389 6.54 -11.51 9.93
N LEU A 390 7.30 -10.43 10.20
CA LEU A 390 7.44 -9.88 11.55
C LEU A 390 6.07 -9.54 12.16
N TYR A 391 5.21 -8.86 11.41
CA TYR A 391 3.88 -8.47 11.86
C TYR A 391 2.97 -9.68 12.10
N ARG A 392 2.91 -10.64 11.17
CA ARG A 392 2.16 -11.88 11.34
C ARG A 392 2.61 -12.63 12.60
N ASP A 393 3.92 -12.83 12.74
CA ASP A 393 4.52 -13.57 13.85
C ASP A 393 4.36 -12.84 15.20
N ALA A 394 4.14 -11.53 15.19
CA ALA A 394 3.77 -10.74 16.36
C ALA A 394 2.29 -10.89 16.78
N GLY A 395 1.43 -11.47 15.93
CA GLY A 395 0.00 -11.65 16.20
C GLY A 395 -0.89 -10.52 15.67
N ILE A 396 -0.37 -9.68 14.74
CA ILE A 396 -1.14 -8.66 14.04
C ILE A 396 -2.08 -9.36 13.05
N ASN A 397 -3.34 -8.92 13.01
CA ASN A 397 -4.35 -9.40 12.06
C ASN A 397 -4.83 -8.34 11.08
N THR A 398 -4.42 -7.07 11.23
CA THR A 398 -4.89 -5.96 10.39
C THR A 398 -3.76 -4.97 10.13
N ILE A 399 -3.65 -4.50 8.89
CA ILE A 399 -2.87 -3.31 8.52
C ILE A 399 -3.78 -2.30 7.83
N ARG A 400 -3.56 -1.01 8.11
CA ARG A 400 -4.19 0.07 7.35
C ARG A 400 -3.16 0.69 6.43
N ILE A 401 -3.40 0.63 5.11
CA ILE A 401 -2.57 1.30 4.11
C ILE A 401 -2.98 2.76 4.06
N TRP A 402 -2.12 3.61 4.55
CA TRP A 402 -2.36 5.04 4.75
C TRP A 402 -2.49 5.82 3.44
N GLY A 403 -3.46 6.75 3.38
CA GLY A 403 -3.86 7.47 2.17
C GLY A 403 -2.86 8.49 1.61
N GLY A 404 -1.80 8.83 2.35
CA GLY A 404 -0.74 9.72 1.83
C GLY A 404 0.35 8.99 1.05
N GLY A 405 0.30 7.65 0.99
CA GLY A 405 1.28 6.78 0.35
C GLY A 405 0.87 6.30 -1.05
N PHE A 406 1.40 5.14 -1.43
CA PHE A 406 1.08 4.44 -2.68
C PHE A 406 -0.07 3.44 -2.52
N PRO A 407 -0.75 3.05 -3.63
CA PRO A 407 -1.31 1.72 -3.74
C PRO A 407 -0.11 0.77 -3.77
N GLU A 408 -0.04 -0.13 -2.83
CA GLU A 408 1.11 -1.01 -2.69
C GLU A 408 1.29 -1.92 -3.91
N LYS A 409 2.49 -2.49 -4.07
CA LYS A 409 2.73 -3.49 -5.12
C LYS A 409 1.87 -4.73 -4.86
N GLU A 410 1.52 -5.46 -5.89
CA GLU A 410 0.67 -6.66 -5.81
C GLU A 410 1.18 -7.66 -4.75
N TRP A 411 2.49 -7.70 -4.56
CA TRP A 411 3.15 -8.53 -3.57
C TRP A 411 2.63 -8.36 -2.14
N LEU A 412 2.28 -7.13 -1.74
CA LEU A 412 1.73 -6.89 -0.39
C LEU A 412 0.39 -7.60 -0.23
N TYR A 413 -0.51 -7.45 -1.20
CA TYR A 413 -1.86 -8.03 -1.13
C TYR A 413 -1.79 -9.55 -1.17
N ASP A 414 -0.98 -10.11 -2.06
CA ASP A 414 -0.74 -11.55 -2.16
C ASP A 414 -0.18 -12.13 -0.85
N LEU A 415 0.80 -11.47 -0.24
CA LEU A 415 1.38 -11.88 1.04
C LEU A 415 0.38 -11.74 2.20
N CYS A 416 -0.45 -10.71 2.19
CA CYS A 416 -1.51 -10.56 3.19
C CYS A 416 -2.57 -11.66 3.08
N ASP A 417 -2.91 -12.09 1.86
CA ASP A 417 -3.78 -13.24 1.63
C ASP A 417 -3.19 -14.53 2.22
N GLU A 418 -1.90 -14.77 2.01
CA GLU A 418 -1.16 -15.93 2.52
C GLU A 418 -0.97 -15.90 4.04
N MET A 419 -0.81 -14.73 4.61
CA MET A 419 -0.49 -14.55 6.03
C MET A 419 -1.71 -14.27 6.91
N GLY A 420 -2.89 -14.10 6.33
CA GLY A 420 -4.11 -13.79 7.06
C GLY A 420 -4.16 -12.36 7.60
N ILE A 421 -3.45 -11.42 7.00
CA ILE A 421 -3.44 -10.04 7.45
C ILE A 421 -4.53 -9.27 6.71
N LEU A 422 -5.55 -8.82 7.42
CA LEU A 422 -6.62 -8.01 6.86
C LEU A 422 -6.11 -6.62 6.46
N ILE A 423 -6.62 -6.09 5.33
CA ILE A 423 -6.20 -4.81 4.77
C ILE A 423 -7.34 -3.80 4.82
N TRP A 424 -7.14 -2.72 5.55
CA TRP A 424 -7.89 -1.48 5.45
C TRP A 424 -7.19 -0.60 4.42
N GLN A 425 -7.83 -0.36 3.25
CA GLN A 425 -7.24 0.38 2.15
C GLN A 425 -7.80 1.80 2.07
N ASP A 426 -6.96 2.81 2.35
CA ASP A 426 -7.29 4.19 2.02
C ASP A 426 -7.10 4.46 0.52
N PHE A 427 -7.96 5.27 -0.07
CA PHE A 427 -7.69 5.91 -1.36
C PHE A 427 -6.67 7.04 -1.18
N PRO A 428 -5.98 7.49 -2.26
CA PRO A 428 -4.83 8.38 -2.14
C PRO A 428 -5.22 9.84 -1.86
N LEU A 429 -5.91 10.06 -0.76
CA LEU A 429 -6.17 11.36 -0.16
C LEU A 429 -5.68 11.37 1.29
N SER A 430 -5.17 12.52 1.73
CA SER A 430 -4.67 12.70 3.08
C SER A 430 -4.82 14.14 3.52
N SER A 431 -4.78 14.33 4.83
CA SER A 431 -4.75 15.62 5.50
C SER A 431 -3.63 16.54 5.02
N SER A 432 -3.75 17.81 5.31
CA SER A 432 -2.68 18.80 5.23
C SER A 432 -2.83 19.85 6.34
N GLY A 433 -1.73 20.44 6.80
CA GLY A 433 -1.75 21.29 7.98
C GLY A 433 -2.44 22.65 7.82
N LEU A 434 -2.92 23.03 6.62
CA LEU A 434 -3.62 24.28 6.36
C LEU A 434 -5.12 24.10 6.19
N ASP A 435 -5.56 23.03 5.53
CA ASP A 435 -6.93 22.54 5.55
C ASP A 435 -6.98 21.04 5.23
N ASN A 436 -7.99 20.38 5.76
CA ASN A 436 -8.24 18.95 5.57
C ASN A 436 -9.53 18.68 4.77
N TYR A 437 -10.14 19.71 4.23
CA TYR A 437 -11.36 19.62 3.43
C TYR A 437 -11.03 19.10 2.02
N PRO A 438 -11.67 18.04 1.51
CA PRO A 438 -11.38 17.53 0.18
C PRO A 438 -11.75 18.51 -0.93
N SER A 439 -11.08 18.40 -2.09
CA SER A 439 -11.35 19.26 -3.24
C SER A 439 -12.75 19.04 -3.83
N GLU A 440 -13.43 20.14 -4.19
CA GLU A 440 -14.70 20.13 -4.92
C GLU A 440 -14.52 20.38 -6.42
N ASP A 441 -13.28 20.52 -6.90
CA ASP A 441 -12.97 20.68 -8.33
C ASP A 441 -13.47 19.46 -9.11
N LEU A 442 -14.38 19.70 -10.08
CA LEU A 442 -15.03 18.62 -10.83
C LEU A 442 -14.05 17.76 -11.63
N LYS A 443 -12.92 18.34 -12.06
CA LYS A 443 -11.88 17.58 -12.75
C LYS A 443 -11.14 16.67 -11.77
N ALA A 444 -10.81 17.16 -10.58
CA ALA A 444 -10.23 16.34 -9.52
C ALA A 444 -11.18 15.22 -9.10
N VAL A 445 -12.49 15.50 -9.02
CA VAL A 445 -13.54 14.50 -8.74
C VAL A 445 -13.61 13.43 -9.83
N GLU A 446 -13.47 13.79 -11.10
CA GLU A 446 -13.45 12.80 -12.20
C GLU A 446 -12.15 11.96 -12.18
N GLU A 447 -11.02 12.57 -11.87
CA GLU A 447 -9.75 11.86 -11.75
C GLU A 447 -9.77 10.87 -10.56
N ILE A 448 -10.34 11.22 -9.40
CA ILE A 448 -10.49 10.27 -8.29
C ILE A 448 -11.43 9.10 -8.63
N ARG A 449 -12.47 9.32 -9.45
CA ARG A 449 -13.30 8.22 -9.96
C ARG A 449 -12.49 7.18 -10.73
N GLN A 450 -11.56 7.63 -11.57
CA GLN A 450 -10.68 6.73 -12.33
C GLN A 450 -9.73 5.97 -11.39
N ILE A 451 -9.16 6.65 -10.40
CA ILE A 451 -8.28 6.05 -9.40
C ILE A 451 -9.04 4.97 -8.62
N VAL A 452 -10.19 5.30 -8.05
CA VAL A 452 -11.01 4.35 -7.28
C VAL A 452 -11.45 3.17 -8.13
N THR A 453 -11.86 3.41 -9.38
CA THR A 453 -12.22 2.36 -10.33
C THR A 453 -11.06 1.39 -10.54
N HIS A 454 -9.85 1.92 -10.71
CA HIS A 454 -8.65 1.10 -10.89
C HIS A 454 -8.33 0.28 -9.64
N PHE A 455 -8.30 0.91 -8.47
CA PHE A 455 -8.04 0.22 -7.19
C PHE A 455 -9.03 -0.91 -6.95
N VAL A 456 -10.33 -0.64 -7.08
CA VAL A 456 -11.35 -1.64 -6.84
C VAL A 456 -11.25 -2.79 -7.85
N LYS A 457 -11.10 -2.52 -9.15
CA LYS A 457 -10.93 -3.57 -10.16
C LYS A 457 -9.69 -4.43 -9.92
N ARG A 458 -8.62 -3.83 -9.45
CA ARG A 458 -7.36 -4.50 -9.14
C ARG A 458 -7.47 -5.40 -7.90
N LEU A 459 -8.07 -4.92 -6.83
CA LEU A 459 -7.90 -5.48 -5.48
C LEU A 459 -9.11 -6.21 -4.91
N HIS A 460 -10.32 -6.04 -5.47
CA HIS A 460 -11.56 -6.58 -4.89
C HIS A 460 -11.59 -8.10 -4.71
N HIS A 461 -10.75 -8.85 -5.42
CA HIS A 461 -10.72 -10.32 -5.35
C HIS A 461 -9.89 -10.87 -4.17
N HIS A 462 -9.06 -10.03 -3.51
CA HIS A 462 -8.23 -10.44 -2.39
C HIS A 462 -9.08 -10.74 -1.14
N PRO A 463 -8.98 -11.94 -0.54
CA PRO A 463 -9.70 -12.25 0.69
C PRO A 463 -9.20 -11.42 1.89
N SER A 464 -7.95 -10.97 1.90
CA SER A 464 -7.40 -10.07 2.92
C SER A 464 -8.03 -8.68 2.91
N LEU A 465 -8.53 -8.19 1.80
CA LEU A 465 -9.12 -6.86 1.72
C LEU A 465 -10.38 -6.75 2.58
N LEU A 466 -10.30 -5.95 3.65
CA LEU A 466 -11.33 -5.79 4.68
C LEU A 466 -12.35 -4.72 4.32
N LEU A 467 -11.89 -3.51 4.01
CA LEU A 467 -12.71 -2.35 3.73
C LEU A 467 -11.98 -1.31 2.86
N TRP A 468 -12.74 -0.38 2.32
CA TRP A 468 -12.29 0.78 1.58
C TRP A 468 -12.49 2.05 2.41
N CYS A 469 -11.56 3.00 2.34
CA CYS A 469 -11.64 4.28 3.03
C CYS A 469 -11.33 5.43 2.08
N GLY A 470 -12.09 6.52 2.18
CA GLY A 470 -11.94 7.71 1.32
C GLY A 470 -10.60 8.42 1.45
N GLY A 471 -9.94 8.30 2.60
CA GLY A 471 -8.60 8.85 2.84
C GLY A 471 -8.34 9.13 4.31
N ASN A 472 -7.14 9.68 4.56
CA ASN A 472 -6.67 10.01 5.90
C ASN A 472 -7.09 11.41 6.33
N GLU A 473 -7.71 11.53 7.52
CA GLU A 473 -7.98 12.81 8.20
C GLU A 473 -8.62 13.85 7.29
N LEU A 474 -9.67 13.44 6.59
CA LEU A 474 -10.48 14.33 5.77
C LEU A 474 -11.58 14.93 6.64
N TYR A 475 -11.57 16.25 6.78
CA TYR A 475 -12.46 16.96 7.71
C TYR A 475 -13.37 17.93 6.99
N GLU A 476 -14.51 18.25 7.63
CA GLU A 476 -15.39 19.34 7.21
C GLU A 476 -14.65 20.68 7.34
N MET A 477 -15.10 21.68 6.60
CA MET A 477 -14.46 23.00 6.59
C MET A 477 -14.31 23.57 8.00
N GLY A 478 -13.06 23.93 8.37
CA GLY A 478 -12.72 24.40 9.72
C GLY A 478 -12.33 23.28 10.68
N ASP A 479 -12.09 22.07 10.18
CA ASP A 479 -11.62 20.89 10.94
C ASP A 479 -12.49 20.54 12.17
N VAL A 480 -13.80 20.74 12.05
CA VAL A 480 -14.74 20.57 13.18
C VAL A 480 -15.23 19.13 13.35
N ALA A 481 -15.25 18.35 12.27
CA ALA A 481 -15.68 16.95 12.25
C ALA A 481 -15.11 16.24 11.03
N PRO A 482 -15.04 14.89 11.02
CA PRO A 482 -14.75 14.13 9.82
C PRO A 482 -15.80 14.37 8.72
N VAL A 483 -15.33 14.39 7.44
CA VAL A 483 -16.25 14.49 6.29
C VAL A 483 -17.15 13.26 6.22
N THR A 484 -18.32 13.46 5.61
CA THR A 484 -19.27 12.40 5.33
C THR A 484 -19.39 12.13 3.83
N ASP A 485 -20.17 11.12 3.46
CA ASP A 485 -20.50 10.81 2.06
C ASP A 485 -21.42 11.86 1.39
N LYS A 486 -21.74 12.96 2.07
CA LYS A 486 -22.39 14.13 1.47
C LYS A 486 -21.42 14.98 0.65
N HIS A 487 -20.13 14.95 0.99
CA HIS A 487 -19.11 15.65 0.22
C HIS A 487 -18.98 15.05 -1.20
N ILE A 488 -18.95 15.91 -2.25
CA ILE A 488 -19.00 15.47 -3.66
C ILE A 488 -17.89 14.46 -4.01
N MET A 489 -16.65 14.67 -3.56
CA MET A 489 -15.54 13.77 -3.83
C MET A 489 -15.69 12.44 -3.08
N VAL A 490 -16.09 12.46 -1.83
CA VAL A 490 -16.33 11.26 -1.01
C VAL A 490 -17.50 10.45 -1.57
N LYS A 491 -18.58 11.14 -1.96
CA LYS A 491 -19.72 10.51 -2.64
C LYS A 491 -19.31 9.82 -3.93
N ALA A 492 -18.46 10.46 -4.73
CA ALA A 492 -17.97 9.89 -5.98
C ALA A 492 -17.19 8.59 -5.75
N MET A 493 -16.36 8.53 -4.69
CA MET A 493 -15.64 7.31 -4.30
C MET A 493 -16.61 6.22 -3.82
N LYS A 494 -17.56 6.56 -2.95
CA LYS A 494 -18.59 5.63 -2.45
C LYS A 494 -19.42 5.03 -3.58
N ASP A 495 -19.85 5.85 -4.54
CA ASP A 495 -20.67 5.40 -5.67
C ASP A 495 -19.93 4.33 -6.50
N ILE A 496 -18.63 4.50 -6.76
CA ILE A 496 -17.81 3.52 -7.48
C ILE A 496 -17.61 2.23 -6.65
N VAL A 497 -17.30 2.36 -5.36
CA VAL A 497 -17.16 1.18 -4.48
C VAL A 497 -18.48 0.41 -4.44
N SER A 498 -19.61 1.08 -4.24
CA SER A 498 -20.94 0.46 -4.20
C SER A 498 -21.30 -0.26 -5.50
N LEU A 499 -20.84 0.25 -6.64
CA LEU A 499 -21.04 -0.37 -7.96
C LEU A 499 -20.15 -1.59 -8.19
N LEU A 500 -18.86 -1.48 -7.86
CA LEU A 500 -17.85 -2.47 -8.25
C LEU A 500 -17.56 -3.50 -7.15
N ASP A 501 -17.72 -3.13 -5.88
CA ASP A 501 -17.47 -4.00 -4.71
C ASP A 501 -18.50 -3.78 -3.60
N PRO A 502 -19.77 -4.07 -3.83
CA PRO A 502 -20.86 -3.81 -2.88
C PRO A 502 -20.78 -4.65 -1.60
N THR A 503 -19.90 -5.63 -1.56
CA THR A 503 -19.75 -6.54 -0.41
C THR A 503 -18.84 -6.00 0.67
N ARG A 504 -18.08 -4.94 0.39
CA ARG A 504 -17.15 -4.33 1.36
C ARG A 504 -17.67 -3.01 1.88
N ARG A 505 -17.36 -2.77 3.16
CA ARG A 505 -17.62 -1.49 3.82
C ARG A 505 -16.82 -0.37 3.16
N PHE A 506 -17.44 0.79 2.99
CA PHE A 506 -16.79 2.03 2.63
C PHE A 506 -16.86 3.01 3.81
N LEU A 507 -15.73 3.58 4.22
CA LEU A 507 -15.62 4.66 5.19
C LEU A 507 -15.36 5.98 4.46
N PRO A 508 -16.03 7.09 4.82
CA PRO A 508 -15.77 8.40 4.21
C PRO A 508 -14.34 8.89 4.39
N GLY A 509 -13.76 8.64 5.54
CA GLY A 509 -12.39 8.95 5.93
C GLY A 509 -12.00 8.19 7.19
N SER A 510 -10.77 8.35 7.66
CA SER A 510 -10.32 7.89 8.97
C SER A 510 -9.59 9.05 9.66
N PRO A 511 -10.03 9.49 10.88
CA PRO A 511 -11.17 8.96 11.63
C PRO A 511 -12.49 9.19 10.88
N SER A 512 -13.47 8.32 11.12
CA SER A 512 -14.79 8.44 10.48
C SER A 512 -15.85 9.11 11.35
N GLY A 513 -15.50 9.46 12.55
CA GLY A 513 -16.31 10.36 13.40
C GLY A 513 -17.28 9.69 14.35
N PRO A 514 -18.24 10.49 14.85
CA PRO A 514 -18.48 11.91 14.55
C PRO A 514 -17.45 12.90 15.12
N THR A 515 -16.58 12.45 16.04
CA THR A 515 -15.48 13.26 16.57
C THR A 515 -14.13 12.84 15.97
N ILE A 516 -13.17 13.75 15.91
CA ILE A 516 -11.83 13.47 15.36
C ILE A 516 -11.00 12.67 16.37
N SER A 517 -11.10 13.04 17.65
CA SER A 517 -10.37 12.44 18.75
C SER A 517 -11.27 12.28 19.98
N VAL A 518 -10.77 11.59 21.01
CA VAL A 518 -11.54 11.48 22.26
C VAL A 518 -11.49 12.80 23.02
N ASP A 519 -12.67 13.31 23.31
CA ASP A 519 -12.89 14.39 24.26
C ASP A 519 -13.36 13.78 25.58
N LEU A 520 -12.61 13.99 26.65
CA LEU A 520 -12.92 13.44 27.98
C LEU A 520 -14.23 13.95 28.57
N ASP A 521 -14.67 15.16 28.15
CA ASP A 521 -15.94 15.73 28.59
C ASP A 521 -17.15 15.08 27.91
N LEU A 522 -16.93 14.38 26.79
CA LEU A 522 -17.94 13.67 26.02
C LEU A 522 -17.93 12.15 26.28
N VAL A 523 -17.08 11.65 27.17
CA VAL A 523 -17.06 10.23 27.56
C VAL A 523 -18.41 9.79 28.11
N GLY A 524 -18.88 8.63 27.64
CA GLY A 524 -20.19 8.07 27.99
C GLY A 524 -21.37 8.61 27.19
N THR A 525 -21.15 9.58 26.28
CA THR A 525 -22.19 10.08 25.38
C THR A 525 -22.36 9.22 24.12
N GLY A 526 -21.40 8.32 23.82
CA GLY A 526 -21.44 7.41 22.69
C GLY A 526 -21.04 8.03 21.35
N VAL A 527 -20.30 9.14 21.35
CA VAL A 527 -19.89 9.86 20.12
C VAL A 527 -18.48 9.47 19.62
N HIS A 528 -17.71 8.70 20.39
CA HIS A 528 -16.38 8.29 20.00
C HIS A 528 -16.41 6.97 19.21
N TRP A 529 -16.79 7.03 17.91
CA TRP A 529 -16.93 5.82 17.10
C TRP A 529 -15.58 5.31 16.60
N ASP A 530 -14.99 6.00 15.62
CA ASP A 530 -13.63 5.81 15.16
C ASP A 530 -12.85 7.11 15.32
N VAL A 531 -11.77 7.07 16.08
CA VAL A 531 -11.02 8.26 16.47
C VAL A 531 -9.52 8.07 16.30
N HIS A 532 -8.82 9.18 16.07
CA HIS A 532 -7.35 9.26 16.02
C HIS A 532 -6.75 9.79 17.32
N GLY A 533 -5.46 9.48 17.51
CA GLY A 533 -4.65 9.94 18.64
C GLY A 533 -4.96 9.24 19.98
N PRO A 534 -4.24 9.65 21.04
CA PRO A 534 -3.10 10.58 20.98
C PRO A 534 -1.86 9.96 20.33
N TRP A 535 -0.96 10.80 19.80
CA TRP A 535 0.33 10.39 19.24
C TRP A 535 1.53 10.69 20.17
N LYS A 536 1.25 11.12 21.37
CA LYS A 536 2.15 11.30 22.52
C LYS A 536 1.47 10.72 23.75
N LEU A 537 2.20 10.60 24.86
CA LEU A 537 1.51 10.30 26.11
C LEU A 537 0.46 11.39 26.38
N PRO A 538 -0.79 10.99 26.69
CA PRO A 538 -1.80 11.98 27.04
C PRO A 538 -1.34 12.76 28.27
N PHE A 539 -1.54 14.06 28.26
CA PHE A 539 -1.13 15.09 29.25
C PHE A 539 0.22 15.77 28.99
N SER A 540 0.38 16.99 29.51
CA SER A 540 1.59 17.79 29.40
C SER A 540 2.76 17.20 30.18
N ALA A 541 3.96 17.66 29.89
CA ALA A 541 5.20 17.15 30.47
C ALA A 541 5.24 17.17 32.01
N THR A 542 4.51 18.09 32.62
CA THR A 542 4.47 18.29 34.08
C THR A 542 3.59 17.30 34.82
N ASP A 543 2.57 16.70 34.12
CA ASP A 543 1.59 15.80 34.75
C ASP A 543 1.69 14.36 34.28
N GLN A 544 2.72 14.00 33.51
CA GLN A 544 2.89 12.68 32.91
C GLN A 544 3.34 11.62 33.94
N THR A 545 2.61 11.48 35.01
CA THR A 545 2.74 10.25 35.80
C THR A 545 2.04 9.13 35.09
N MET A 546 2.59 7.92 35.08
CA MET A 546 1.94 6.75 34.49
C MET A 546 0.55 6.48 35.04
N LYS A 547 0.25 7.00 36.23
CA LYS A 547 -1.10 6.99 36.83
C LYS A 547 -2.09 7.84 36.03
N ALA A 548 -1.73 9.06 35.63
CA ALA A 548 -2.59 9.91 34.82
C ALA A 548 -2.84 9.31 33.42
N VAL A 549 -1.81 8.68 32.84
CA VAL A 549 -1.94 7.93 31.57
C VAL A 549 -2.91 6.76 31.74
N GLU A 550 -2.83 6.02 32.84
CA GLU A 550 -3.75 4.91 33.16
C GLU A 550 -5.19 5.41 33.37
N GLU A 551 -5.37 6.53 34.05
CA GLU A 551 -6.68 7.16 34.26
C GLU A 551 -7.32 7.57 32.92
N TYR A 552 -6.53 8.15 31.99
CA TYR A 552 -7.00 8.49 30.64
C TYR A 552 -7.51 7.26 29.91
N TRP A 553 -6.69 6.22 29.78
CA TRP A 553 -7.08 4.99 29.06
C TRP A 553 -8.19 4.19 29.78
N SER A 554 -8.36 4.36 31.07
CA SER A 554 -9.46 3.74 31.80
C SER A 554 -10.79 4.44 31.60
N LYS A 555 -10.77 5.72 31.22
CA LYS A 555 -11.98 6.51 30.87
C LYS A 555 -12.32 6.44 29.38
N ASP A 556 -11.36 6.03 28.54
CA ASP A 556 -11.55 5.93 27.10
C ASP A 556 -12.75 5.05 26.75
N ASP A 557 -13.71 5.58 25.97
CA ASP A 557 -14.90 4.87 25.51
C ASP A 557 -14.99 4.69 23.99
N ALA A 558 -13.91 5.01 23.25
CA ALA A 558 -13.86 4.89 21.80
C ALA A 558 -14.21 3.46 21.34
N MET A 559 -15.09 3.36 20.35
CA MET A 559 -15.50 2.07 19.78
C MET A 559 -14.43 1.48 18.88
N PHE A 560 -13.57 2.33 18.32
CA PHE A 560 -12.42 1.96 17.51
C PHE A 560 -11.31 3.03 17.58
N ARG A 561 -10.07 2.60 17.59
CA ARG A 561 -8.89 3.46 17.53
C ARG A 561 -8.09 3.15 16.27
N SER A 562 -8.30 3.93 15.21
CA SER A 562 -7.60 3.72 13.94
C SER A 562 -6.18 4.31 13.90
N GLU A 563 -5.85 5.25 14.80
CA GLU A 563 -4.48 5.69 15.02
C GLU A 563 -4.23 6.00 16.50
N VAL A 564 -3.17 5.41 17.03
CA VAL A 564 -2.60 5.75 18.35
C VAL A 564 -1.09 5.59 18.29
N GLY A 565 -0.33 6.59 18.71
CA GLY A 565 1.12 6.56 18.68
C GLY A 565 1.75 7.07 19.97
N VAL A 566 2.98 6.67 20.23
CA VAL A 566 3.87 7.25 21.22
C VAL A 566 5.27 7.28 20.64
N PRO A 567 6.01 8.41 20.70
CA PRO A 567 7.36 8.49 20.19
C PRO A 567 8.33 7.54 20.91
N GLY A 568 9.27 6.99 20.16
CA GLY A 568 10.36 6.18 20.68
C GLY A 568 11.61 6.32 19.82
N ALA A 569 12.75 6.58 20.44
CA ALA A 569 14.01 6.72 19.75
C ALA A 569 14.41 5.41 19.05
N MET A 570 15.08 5.51 17.88
CA MET A 570 15.72 4.38 17.25
C MET A 570 16.93 3.89 18.05
N SER A 571 17.52 2.77 17.66
CA SER A 571 18.73 2.24 18.32
C SER A 571 19.94 3.17 18.09
N LEU A 572 20.91 3.16 19.03
CA LEU A 572 22.16 3.90 18.86
C LEU A 572 22.92 3.43 17.61
N GLU A 573 22.88 2.14 17.31
CA GLU A 573 23.54 1.54 16.13
C GLU A 573 22.99 2.16 14.85
N THR A 574 21.68 2.19 14.69
CA THR A 574 21.00 2.79 13.54
C THR A 574 21.27 4.30 13.47
N MET A 575 21.22 5.02 14.61
CA MET A 575 21.58 6.46 14.64
C MET A 575 23.01 6.70 14.15
N GLN A 576 23.98 5.94 14.64
CA GLN A 576 25.38 6.08 14.25
C GLN A 576 25.60 5.81 12.77
N LYS A 577 24.90 4.83 12.22
CA LYS A 577 24.96 4.47 10.80
C LYS A 577 24.51 5.61 9.88
N TYR A 578 23.44 6.33 10.28
CA TYR A 578 22.80 7.30 9.40
C TYR A 578 23.06 8.77 9.77
N LYS A 579 23.67 9.09 10.91
CA LYS A 579 23.92 10.48 11.29
C LYS A 579 24.87 11.25 10.37
N GLY A 580 25.70 10.58 9.58
CA GLY A 580 26.81 11.22 8.85
C GLY A 580 27.75 11.93 9.81
N ASP A 581 28.11 13.18 9.49
CA ASP A 581 28.99 14.01 10.32
C ASP A 581 28.26 14.76 11.44
N LEU A 582 26.94 14.59 11.56
CA LEU A 582 26.13 15.29 12.57
C LEU A 582 26.36 14.71 13.96
N GLN A 583 26.14 15.57 14.96
CA GLN A 583 26.19 15.16 16.37
C GLN A 583 24.89 14.48 16.79
N LEU A 584 24.99 13.54 17.73
CA LEU A 584 23.80 12.85 18.26
C LEU A 584 23.06 13.69 19.32
N LEU A 585 23.74 14.61 19.98
CA LEU A 585 23.16 15.46 21.03
C LEU A 585 23.37 16.95 20.70
N PRO A 586 22.49 17.86 21.21
CA PRO A 586 21.26 17.58 21.94
C PRO A 586 20.18 16.95 21.03
N ALA A 587 19.26 16.19 21.61
CA ALA A 587 18.12 15.62 20.89
C ALA A 587 16.98 16.65 20.74
N SER A 588 17.29 17.84 20.24
CA SER A 588 16.42 19.01 20.18
C SER A 588 16.37 19.64 18.79
N MET A 589 15.50 20.64 18.62
CA MET A 589 15.37 21.45 17.40
C MET A 589 16.65 22.21 17.02
N GLU A 590 17.57 22.43 17.94
CA GLU A 590 18.86 23.06 17.64
C GLU A 590 19.80 22.18 16.84
N ASN A 591 19.60 20.85 16.93
CA ASN A 591 20.39 19.86 16.22
C ASN A 591 19.74 19.51 14.88
N PRO A 592 20.44 19.73 13.74
CA PRO A 592 19.90 19.44 12.42
C PRO A 592 19.46 17.98 12.21
N LEU A 593 20.11 17.01 12.86
CA LEU A 593 19.75 15.59 12.80
C LEU A 593 18.32 15.35 13.29
N TRP A 594 17.90 16.04 14.35
CA TRP A 594 16.59 15.88 15.00
C TRP A 594 15.51 16.77 14.38
N ARG A 595 15.89 17.87 13.75
CA ARG A 595 14.95 18.84 13.19
C ARG A 595 14.01 18.26 12.14
N ASN A 596 14.45 17.26 11.39
CA ASN A 596 13.63 16.57 10.37
C ASN A 596 12.42 15.82 10.96
N VAL A 597 12.42 15.59 12.27
CA VAL A 597 11.37 14.88 13.01
C VAL A 597 10.87 15.69 14.21
N SER A 598 10.80 16.99 14.02
CA SER A 598 10.50 17.98 15.08
C SER A 598 9.22 17.67 15.87
N TRP A 599 8.21 17.08 15.26
CA TRP A 599 6.95 16.70 15.89
C TRP A 599 7.12 15.70 17.04
N TRP A 600 8.13 14.84 16.97
CA TRP A 600 8.32 13.71 17.87
C TRP A 600 9.43 13.92 18.89
N ILE A 601 10.06 15.10 18.91
CA ILE A 601 11.09 15.45 19.88
C ILE A 601 10.46 15.60 21.26
N GLU A 602 11.05 14.94 22.26
CA GLU A 602 10.66 14.97 23.68
C GLU A 602 11.88 15.30 24.57
N TRP A 603 12.80 16.14 24.06
CA TRP A 603 14.04 16.48 24.76
C TRP A 603 13.79 17.30 26.03
N ASP A 604 12.89 18.26 25.97
CA ASP A 604 12.58 19.12 27.13
C ASP A 604 11.93 18.30 28.24
N GLU A 605 11.08 17.36 27.91
CA GLU A 605 10.48 16.38 28.85
C GLU A 605 11.56 15.53 29.51
N TYR A 606 12.52 15.03 28.71
CA TYR A 606 13.64 14.24 29.24
C TYR A 606 14.47 15.03 30.22
N ILE A 607 14.88 16.25 29.88
CA ILE A 607 15.70 17.12 30.74
C ILE A 607 14.92 17.52 32.01
N THR A 608 13.65 17.89 31.88
CA THR A 608 12.79 18.27 33.00
C THR A 608 12.57 17.09 33.97
N SER A 609 12.60 15.86 33.48
CA SER A 609 12.53 14.64 34.29
C SER A 609 13.86 14.27 34.98
N GLY A 610 14.89 15.10 34.88
CA GLY A 610 16.21 14.87 35.46
C GLY A 610 17.15 14.04 34.56
N GLY A 611 16.89 14.01 33.26
CA GLY A 611 17.71 13.30 32.29
C GLY A 611 19.11 13.88 32.13
N ASN A 612 20.09 13.02 31.81
CA ASN A 612 21.47 13.42 31.57
C ASN A 612 21.66 13.95 30.14
N SER A 613 21.86 15.26 29.99
CA SER A 613 21.99 15.94 28.69
C SER A 613 23.22 15.54 27.88
N SER A 614 24.18 14.80 28.46
CA SER A 614 25.42 14.35 27.81
C SER A 614 25.43 12.85 27.49
N ASP A 615 24.35 12.11 27.79
CA ASP A 615 24.29 10.67 27.60
C ASP A 615 23.15 10.26 26.63
N ILE A 616 23.50 10.01 25.37
CA ILE A 616 22.55 9.57 24.34
C ILE A 616 21.91 8.22 24.67
N ASN A 617 22.64 7.29 25.32
CA ASN A 617 22.08 6.00 25.69
C ASN A 617 20.99 6.14 26.77
N ALA A 618 21.21 7.04 27.73
CA ALA A 618 20.19 7.34 28.73
C ALA A 618 18.92 7.92 28.11
N TYR A 619 19.09 8.83 27.13
CA TYR A 619 17.95 9.37 26.38
C TYR A 619 17.19 8.28 25.58
N ILE A 620 17.91 7.46 24.80
CA ILE A 620 17.30 6.37 24.02
C ILE A 620 16.52 5.43 24.93
N LYS A 621 17.12 5.01 26.05
CA LYS A 621 16.46 4.13 27.00
C LYS A 621 15.19 4.77 27.58
N TRP A 622 15.26 6.00 28.04
CA TRP A 622 14.12 6.75 28.55
C TRP A 622 12.98 6.85 27.51
N SER A 623 13.31 7.23 26.28
CA SER A 623 12.35 7.39 25.19
C SER A 623 11.65 6.06 24.84
N GLN A 624 12.41 4.97 24.68
CA GLN A 624 11.87 3.65 24.38
C GLN A 624 11.04 3.06 25.55
N GLU A 625 11.41 3.32 26.80
CA GLU A 625 10.62 2.93 27.96
C GLU A 625 9.28 3.68 28.01
N ARG A 626 9.25 4.96 27.68
CA ARG A 626 8.02 5.76 27.58
C ARG A 626 7.10 5.20 26.49
N GLN A 627 7.64 4.99 25.30
CA GLN A 627 6.91 4.40 24.19
C GLN A 627 6.29 3.07 24.62
N THR A 628 7.09 2.20 25.23
CA THR A 628 6.66 0.86 25.64
C THR A 628 5.53 0.93 26.68
N LYS A 629 5.71 1.69 27.75
CA LYS A 629 4.71 1.82 28.82
C LYS A 629 3.40 2.42 28.29
N GLY A 630 3.49 3.47 27.48
CA GLY A 630 2.32 4.16 26.91
C GLY A 630 1.50 3.27 26.00
N LEU A 631 2.11 2.65 25.00
CA LEU A 631 1.39 1.84 24.03
C LEU A 631 0.90 0.50 24.60
N VAL A 632 1.67 -0.14 25.48
CA VAL A 632 1.23 -1.36 26.19
C VAL A 632 -0.03 -1.09 27.02
N MET A 633 -0.05 0.02 27.74
CA MET A 633 -1.23 0.41 28.52
C MET A 633 -2.42 0.70 27.62
N ALA A 634 -2.23 1.49 26.58
CA ALA A 634 -3.27 1.83 25.62
C ALA A 634 -3.89 0.58 24.97
N LEU A 635 -3.07 -0.29 24.39
CA LEU A 635 -3.55 -1.51 23.75
C LEU A 635 -4.28 -2.42 24.74
N LYS A 636 -3.70 -2.62 25.92
CA LYS A 636 -4.28 -3.50 26.94
C LYS A 636 -5.67 -3.02 27.38
N LYS A 637 -5.81 -1.73 27.74
CA LYS A 637 -7.09 -1.14 28.17
C LYS A 637 -8.15 -1.22 27.07
N ASN A 638 -7.79 -0.94 25.81
CA ASN A 638 -8.72 -1.06 24.69
C ASN A 638 -9.14 -2.50 24.40
N LYS A 639 -8.19 -3.45 24.44
CA LYS A 639 -8.48 -4.88 24.23
C LYS A 639 -9.33 -5.48 25.36
N GLU A 640 -9.15 -5.03 26.61
CA GLU A 640 -9.96 -5.44 27.76
C GLU A 640 -11.44 -5.02 27.62
N ARG A 641 -11.73 -3.98 26.83
CA ARG A 641 -13.11 -3.50 26.55
C ARG A 641 -13.80 -4.29 25.44
N PHE A 642 -13.12 -5.20 24.73
CA PHE A 642 -13.78 -6.00 23.69
C PHE A 642 -14.99 -6.78 24.30
N PRO A 643 -16.20 -6.77 23.66
CA PRO A 643 -16.58 -6.24 22.33
C PRO A 643 -17.13 -4.81 22.32
N ALA A 644 -16.95 -4.02 23.38
CA ALA A 644 -17.32 -2.60 23.39
C ALA A 644 -16.32 -1.73 22.59
N CYS A 645 -15.06 -2.21 22.43
CA CYS A 645 -14.09 -1.68 21.50
C CYS A 645 -13.77 -2.74 20.43
N GLY A 646 -13.95 -2.41 19.15
CA GLY A 646 -13.74 -3.37 18.05
C GLY A 646 -12.32 -3.45 17.53
N GLY A 647 -11.44 -2.50 17.87
CA GLY A 647 -10.06 -2.56 17.42
C GLY A 647 -9.15 -1.40 17.82
N PHE A 648 -7.84 -1.64 17.62
CA PHE A 648 -6.77 -0.71 17.97
C PHE A 648 -5.63 -0.84 16.97
N ILE A 649 -5.34 0.22 16.22
CA ILE A 649 -4.30 0.28 15.18
C ILE A 649 -3.24 1.29 15.60
N VAL A 650 -1.98 0.84 15.65
CA VAL A 650 -0.85 1.69 16.07
C VAL A 650 -0.40 2.59 14.93
N TRP A 651 -0.19 3.87 15.20
CA TRP A 651 0.55 4.78 14.35
C TRP A 651 1.99 4.87 14.84
N MET A 652 2.98 4.29 14.15
CA MET A 652 2.93 3.56 12.89
C MET A 652 3.78 2.28 12.98
N GLY A 653 3.72 1.44 11.93
CA GLY A 653 4.41 0.16 11.93
C GLY A 653 5.93 0.26 11.88
N HIS A 654 6.50 0.98 10.92
CA HIS A 654 7.93 1.01 10.66
C HIS A 654 8.38 2.39 10.16
N ASP A 655 9.67 2.68 10.33
CA ASP A 655 10.27 3.89 9.78
C ASP A 655 10.46 3.78 8.27
N SER A 656 10.05 4.82 7.54
CA SER A 656 10.29 4.98 6.10
C SER A 656 11.58 5.72 5.79
N PHE A 657 12.17 6.38 6.78
CA PHE A 657 13.42 7.14 6.72
C PHE A 657 14.14 7.01 8.06
N PRO A 658 15.49 7.15 8.13
CA PRO A 658 16.24 7.06 9.38
C PRO A 658 15.92 8.23 10.32
N CYS A 659 14.77 8.17 10.98
CA CYS A 659 14.32 9.17 11.95
C CYS A 659 14.87 8.86 13.33
N PRO A 660 15.63 9.78 13.98
CA PRO A 660 16.19 9.56 15.32
C PRO A 660 15.13 9.23 16.38
N VAL A 661 13.93 9.78 16.22
CA VAL A 661 12.74 9.48 17.02
C VAL A 661 11.50 9.48 16.15
N ASN A 662 10.61 8.53 16.35
CA ASN A 662 9.34 8.43 15.64
C ASN A 662 8.39 7.50 16.41
N THR A 663 7.10 7.56 16.11
CA THR A 663 6.07 6.67 16.69
C THR A 663 6.13 5.23 16.17
N SER A 664 7.00 4.91 15.23
CA SER A 664 7.19 3.58 14.65
C SER A 664 7.56 2.52 15.69
N LEU A 665 7.16 1.27 15.41
CA LEU A 665 7.47 0.09 16.21
C LEU A 665 8.75 -0.63 15.76
N ILE A 666 9.14 -0.42 14.50
CA ILE A 666 10.31 -1.02 13.84
C ILE A 666 11.13 0.12 13.26
N ASP A 667 12.44 0.12 13.49
CA ASP A 667 13.33 1.15 12.94
C ASP A 667 13.59 0.96 11.44
N PHE A 668 14.29 1.92 10.82
CA PHE A 668 14.55 1.93 9.37
C PHE A 668 15.35 0.71 8.86
N ASP A 669 16.23 0.15 9.67
CA ASP A 669 16.96 -1.09 9.33
C ASP A 669 16.11 -2.36 9.53
N GLY A 670 14.88 -2.20 10.03
CA GLY A 670 13.95 -3.31 10.28
C GLY A 670 14.14 -3.99 11.63
N HIS A 671 14.80 -3.31 12.60
CA HIS A 671 14.97 -3.82 13.95
C HIS A 671 13.75 -3.44 14.81
N PRO A 672 13.06 -4.42 15.43
CA PRO A 672 11.97 -4.14 16.34
C PRO A 672 12.44 -3.39 17.59
N LYS A 673 11.82 -2.24 17.89
CA LYS A 673 12.01 -1.53 19.15
C LYS A 673 11.46 -2.36 20.32
N PRO A 674 11.87 -2.10 21.59
CA PRO A 674 11.38 -2.87 22.75
C PRO A 674 9.85 -2.96 22.84
N VAL A 675 9.14 -1.89 22.49
CA VAL A 675 7.69 -1.82 22.48
C VAL A 675 7.05 -2.91 21.61
N PHE A 676 7.61 -3.22 20.45
CA PHE A 676 7.08 -4.24 19.55
C PHE A 676 6.99 -5.61 20.19
N ARG A 677 8.02 -5.97 20.98
CA ARG A 677 8.07 -7.26 21.69
C ARG A 677 7.00 -7.34 22.78
N GLU A 678 6.78 -6.25 23.50
CA GLU A 678 5.77 -6.20 24.56
C GLU A 678 4.34 -6.20 23.99
N LEU A 679 4.09 -5.44 22.91
CA LEU A 679 2.80 -5.47 22.20
C LEU A 679 2.51 -6.85 21.63
N SER A 680 3.53 -7.56 21.09
CA SER A 680 3.37 -8.91 20.55
C SER A 680 2.81 -9.90 21.59
N LYS A 681 3.17 -9.75 22.86
CA LYS A 681 2.61 -10.59 23.94
C LYS A 681 1.10 -10.39 24.06
N ILE A 682 0.65 -9.13 24.00
CA ILE A 682 -0.78 -8.77 24.11
C ILE A 682 -1.55 -9.15 22.84
N TRP A 683 -0.96 -8.93 21.66
CA TRP A 683 -1.61 -9.30 20.38
C TRP A 683 -1.87 -10.81 20.28
N LYS A 684 -0.98 -11.64 20.81
CA LYS A 684 -1.14 -13.10 20.81
C LYS A 684 -2.14 -13.63 21.85
N GLU A 685 -2.53 -12.82 22.83
CA GLU A 685 -3.58 -13.20 23.76
C GLU A 685 -4.93 -13.21 23.05
N ASN A 686 -5.68 -14.32 23.10
CA ASN A 686 -7.02 -14.40 22.56
C ASN A 686 -7.98 -13.51 23.37
N ALA A 687 -8.60 -12.52 22.74
CA ALA A 687 -9.62 -11.67 23.35
C ALA A 687 -10.83 -12.48 23.85
N TYR A 688 -11.07 -13.66 23.28
CA TYR A 688 -12.25 -14.52 23.53
C TYR A 688 -12.14 -15.45 24.75
N MET A 689 -10.94 -15.71 25.29
CA MET A 689 -10.78 -16.73 26.34
C MET A 689 -11.05 -16.24 27.76
N LYS A 690 -11.58 -15.05 27.94
CA LYS A 690 -12.10 -14.62 29.25
C LYS A 690 -13.62 -14.79 29.34
N GLU A 691 -14.14 -15.97 29.07
CA GLU A 691 -15.41 -16.33 29.67
C GLU A 691 -15.19 -16.40 31.19
N LYS A 692 -15.90 -15.54 31.89
CA LYS A 692 -15.89 -15.49 33.33
C LYS A 692 -16.32 -16.88 33.88
N HIS A 693 -15.41 -17.57 34.54
CA HIS A 693 -15.76 -18.59 35.51
C HIS A 693 -16.35 -17.95 36.75
#